data_3cbbea649d651b1674f5667c30205ad5
#
_entry.id   3cbbea649d651b1674f5667c30205ad5
#
_cell.length_a   1.000
_cell.length_b   1.000
_cell.length_c   1.000
_cell.angle_alpha   90.00
_cell.angle_beta   90.00
_cell.angle_gamma   90.00
#
_symmetry.space_group_name_H-M   'P 1'
#
loop_
_entity.id
_entity.type
_entity.pdbx_description
1 polymer ?
#
loop_
_entity_poly.entity_id
_entity_poly.type
_entity_poly.pdbx_seq_one_letter_code
_entity_poly.pdbx_strand_id
1 'polypeptide(L)'
;MKFVGINKSDIPSLRQQYGSNTLPEKSSTSILEIFISQFKSPLIYIIVVTAIISLILREYFDALLMFLVVFLNVLMGFVQEYSAKKTFESLRKIVIQQSVVIRDGEQQKLNSDELLPGDIVLLNSGDRVPADGVLLEGVNLYVTEAILTGEGEPVNKKPDKDTSALFMGTTVLSGRGVMKVEKIGILTEIGKIGKSLEDIKEGPTPLQKKLADFAKTLSKIILAISVAIFIIGLLRGIELVYMLKFSIILSVAAIPEGLPIAVTVILTIGIRRILKQNGLVKRLLSIETLGSTSVICTDKTGTLTEGVMQVTLLDTDNEEKTFQGLALLNTRRTSLEISIWEYLTKELKLDPQKTIDQSEIIYEEAFSSENKYSMTVANSKKHKEAYIIGAPEVVISFCSLTPTEKKEITENFTKLAESGLRVVGLIHKNKGDLKAKNNFSWLALIGVTDPVREGVKESIQNAQKANIQIKIVTGDFLPTALSVATKVGLVADKKNSLEGKDLEDITVDQLKKIINNIVVFARVSPHHKLKIIEALQANGETVAMMGDGVNDAPALKKADIGVVVGTATDVAKEAGDLILLDNNFKTIVAACEEGRQIFSNIKKVVGYVLSNSFVEMVLIFGAMLLSIPFPLTVVQILWIHLVCDGPPDILLGFEPKEEGLLDLKPQDIKKEGVIDRYLLFLVVIISLSVGLICLVLFMMILNQTGNTTLAQSLIFATVGTVDLLYVFSYKNLHKTDFSLPYFTNNKPLLWGIAYGFVIITTGLYLPIMNQILKTTPIPNSWWAIAFGVAALAIVCVEIVKTIAKKTKLSKD
;
A
#
# COMPACT_ATOMS: atom_id res chain seq x y z
N MET A 1 0.92 -42.84 -1.08
CA MET A 1 -0.28 -41.98 -1.00
C MET A 1 -1.41 -42.60 -1.82
N LYS A 2 -2.67 -42.39 -1.43
CA LYS A 2 -3.86 -42.96 -2.12
C LYS A 2 -4.10 -42.37 -3.51
N PHE A 3 -3.55 -41.16 -3.79
CA PHE A 3 -3.69 -40.47 -5.06
C PHE A 3 -2.34 -40.27 -5.74
N VAL A 4 -2.29 -40.45 -7.05
CA VAL A 4 -1.05 -40.34 -7.85
C VAL A 4 -0.97 -38.99 -8.58
N GLY A 5 -2.12 -38.46 -9.03
CA GLY A 5 -2.16 -37.21 -9.83
C GLY A 5 -1.64 -37.41 -11.26
N ILE A 6 -1.27 -36.29 -11.91
CA ILE A 6 -0.72 -36.30 -13.29
C ILE A 6 0.74 -36.78 -13.25
N ASN A 7 1.15 -37.59 -14.25
CA ASN A 7 2.56 -37.94 -14.43
C ASN A 7 3.33 -36.76 -15.05
N LYS A 8 4.58 -36.57 -14.64
CA LYS A 8 5.43 -35.51 -15.18
C LYS A 8 5.61 -35.55 -16.69
N SER A 9 5.57 -36.77 -17.30
CA SER A 9 5.62 -37.01 -18.74
C SER A 9 4.47 -36.35 -19.51
N ASP A 10 3.29 -36.24 -18.90
CA ASP A 10 2.05 -35.84 -19.55
C ASP A 10 1.84 -34.31 -19.50
N ILE A 11 2.59 -33.61 -18.62
CA ILE A 11 2.47 -32.14 -18.42
C ILE A 11 2.64 -31.34 -19.74
N PRO A 12 3.67 -31.58 -20.59
CA PRO A 12 3.85 -30.80 -21.81
C PRO A 12 2.68 -30.94 -22.80
N SER A 13 2.15 -32.15 -22.97
CA SER A 13 1.02 -32.41 -23.86
C SER A 13 -0.27 -31.80 -23.36
N LEU A 14 -0.57 -31.91 -22.06
CA LEU A 14 -1.73 -31.28 -21.42
C LEU A 14 -1.65 -29.77 -21.48
N ARG A 15 -0.46 -29.18 -21.25
CA ARG A 15 -0.26 -27.73 -21.34
C ARG A 15 -0.45 -27.21 -22.77
N GLN A 16 -0.05 -27.96 -23.77
CA GLN A 16 -0.29 -27.61 -25.17
C GLN A 16 -1.78 -27.69 -25.54
N GLN A 17 -2.51 -28.65 -24.95
CA GLN A 17 -3.94 -28.85 -25.23
C GLN A 17 -4.85 -27.85 -24.49
N TYR A 18 -4.60 -27.57 -23.21
CA TYR A 18 -5.47 -26.80 -22.34
C TYR A 18 -4.97 -25.38 -22.00
N GLY A 19 -3.70 -25.08 -22.27
CA GLY A 19 -3.09 -23.79 -21.94
C GLY A 19 -2.76 -23.64 -20.44
N SER A 20 -2.84 -22.42 -19.93
CA SER A 20 -2.64 -22.07 -18.52
C SER A 20 -3.97 -21.84 -17.81
N ASN A 21 -3.99 -22.09 -16.50
CA ASN A 21 -5.14 -21.83 -15.64
C ASN A 21 -5.24 -20.33 -15.28
N THR A 22 -5.33 -19.49 -16.30
CA THR A 22 -5.50 -18.03 -16.16
C THR A 22 -6.87 -17.62 -16.73
N LEU A 23 -7.56 -16.78 -15.98
CA LEU A 23 -8.72 -16.06 -16.55
C LEU A 23 -8.20 -15.03 -17.55
N PRO A 24 -8.98 -14.66 -18.58
CA PRO A 24 -8.61 -13.54 -19.45
C PRO A 24 -8.31 -12.36 -18.54
N GLU A 25 -7.04 -11.91 -18.52
CA GLU A 25 -6.73 -10.65 -17.85
C GLU A 25 -7.65 -9.58 -18.50
N LYS A 26 -8.33 -8.79 -17.66
CA LYS A 26 -8.95 -7.54 -18.13
C LYS A 26 -7.95 -6.90 -19.07
N SER A 27 -8.35 -6.69 -20.30
CA SER A 27 -7.48 -6.10 -21.30
C SER A 27 -6.84 -4.87 -20.68
N SER A 28 -5.53 -4.90 -20.51
CA SER A 28 -4.76 -3.69 -20.21
C SER A 28 -5.28 -2.62 -21.14
N THR A 29 -5.60 -1.45 -20.64
CA THR A 29 -6.16 -0.35 -21.45
C THR A 29 -5.40 -0.33 -22.77
N SER A 30 -6.10 -0.51 -23.90
CA SER A 30 -5.45 -0.63 -25.20
C SER A 30 -4.46 0.52 -25.38
N ILE A 31 -3.28 0.23 -25.94
CA ILE A 31 -2.29 1.26 -26.29
C ILE A 31 -2.98 2.39 -27.06
N LEU A 32 -3.89 2.05 -27.96
CA LEU A 32 -4.69 3.00 -28.73
C LEU A 32 -5.63 3.82 -27.83
N GLU A 33 -6.21 3.22 -26.80
CA GLU A 33 -7.09 3.94 -25.84
C GLU A 33 -6.29 4.95 -25.01
N ILE A 34 -5.08 4.60 -24.56
CA ILE A 34 -4.18 5.54 -23.87
C ILE A 34 -3.82 6.70 -24.81
N PHE A 35 -3.51 6.42 -26.06
CA PHE A 35 -3.17 7.44 -27.04
C PHE A 35 -4.35 8.36 -27.34
N ILE A 36 -5.54 7.83 -27.58
CA ILE A 36 -6.76 8.61 -27.85
C ILE A 36 -7.19 9.41 -26.61
N SER A 37 -6.94 8.88 -25.40
CA SER A 37 -7.29 9.61 -24.16
C SER A 37 -6.56 10.93 -24.01
N GLN A 38 -5.35 11.05 -24.58
CA GLN A 38 -4.58 12.29 -24.57
C GLN A 38 -5.31 13.44 -25.28
N PHE A 39 -6.03 13.13 -26.36
CA PHE A 39 -6.81 14.15 -27.09
C PHE A 39 -8.03 14.68 -26.34
N LYS A 40 -8.42 14.09 -25.22
CA LYS A 40 -9.54 14.54 -24.39
C LYS A 40 -9.18 15.66 -23.42
N SER A 41 -7.92 16.12 -23.42
CA SER A 41 -7.50 17.27 -22.60
C SER A 41 -8.20 18.56 -23.07
N PRO A 42 -8.77 19.36 -22.15
CA PRO A 42 -9.37 20.66 -22.48
C PRO A 42 -8.41 21.60 -23.20
N LEU A 43 -7.11 21.53 -22.86
CA LEU A 43 -6.09 22.35 -23.50
C LEU A 43 -5.92 22.00 -24.99
N ILE A 44 -5.87 20.72 -25.33
CA ILE A 44 -5.73 20.29 -26.71
C ILE A 44 -6.88 20.87 -27.55
N TYR A 45 -8.10 20.89 -27.03
CA TYR A 45 -9.22 21.55 -27.69
C TYR A 45 -8.98 23.06 -27.91
N ILE A 46 -8.44 23.74 -26.88
CA ILE A 46 -8.13 25.18 -26.97
C ILE A 46 -7.06 25.40 -28.04
N ILE A 47 -5.96 24.65 -28.01
CA ILE A 47 -4.86 24.80 -28.98
C ILE A 47 -5.34 24.47 -30.40
N VAL A 48 -6.14 23.41 -30.57
CA VAL A 48 -6.69 23.03 -31.88
C VAL A 48 -7.64 24.11 -32.40
N VAL A 49 -8.53 24.64 -31.57
CA VAL A 49 -9.40 25.77 -31.97
C VAL A 49 -8.55 26.98 -32.37
N THR A 50 -7.51 27.26 -31.62
CA THR A 50 -6.55 28.35 -31.91
C THR A 50 -5.84 28.11 -33.24
N ALA A 51 -5.33 26.90 -33.49
CA ALA A 51 -4.68 26.56 -34.73
C ALA A 51 -5.63 26.74 -35.93
N ILE A 52 -6.92 26.39 -35.76
CA ILE A 52 -7.95 26.61 -36.79
C ILE A 52 -8.18 28.12 -37.01
N ILE A 53 -8.26 28.93 -35.97
CA ILE A 53 -8.39 30.37 -36.06
C ILE A 53 -7.17 30.97 -36.78
N SER A 54 -5.95 30.53 -36.46
CA SER A 54 -4.73 30.94 -37.15
C SER A 54 -4.74 30.58 -38.64
N LEU A 55 -5.26 29.41 -39.01
CA LEU A 55 -5.48 29.04 -40.42
C LEU A 55 -6.44 29.98 -41.14
N ILE A 56 -7.57 30.33 -40.48
CA ILE A 56 -8.54 31.26 -41.05
C ILE A 56 -7.92 32.66 -41.26
N LEU A 57 -7.06 33.08 -40.33
CA LEU A 57 -6.32 34.35 -40.38
C LEU A 57 -5.14 34.30 -41.37
N ARG A 58 -4.92 33.15 -42.08
CA ARG A 58 -3.80 32.88 -42.99
C ARG A 58 -2.42 32.89 -42.34
N GLU A 59 -2.35 32.73 -41.03
CA GLU A 59 -1.11 32.54 -40.25
C GLU A 59 -0.68 31.06 -40.31
N TYR A 60 -0.39 30.53 -41.49
CA TYR A 60 -0.15 29.08 -41.70
C TYR A 60 0.99 28.52 -40.84
N PHE A 61 2.04 29.33 -40.66
CA PHE A 61 3.20 28.90 -39.87
C PHE A 61 2.86 28.73 -38.37
N ASP A 62 2.12 29.68 -37.79
CA ASP A 62 1.70 29.60 -36.41
C ASP A 62 0.73 28.43 -36.19
N ALA A 63 -0.18 28.21 -37.13
CA ALA A 63 -1.09 27.06 -37.11
C ALA A 63 -0.31 25.73 -37.17
N LEU A 64 0.68 25.61 -38.06
CA LEU A 64 1.54 24.41 -38.16
C LEU A 64 2.28 24.15 -36.85
N LEU A 65 2.85 25.19 -36.23
CA LEU A 65 3.56 25.09 -34.95
C LEU A 65 2.64 24.62 -33.83
N MET A 66 1.43 25.17 -33.74
CA MET A 66 0.43 24.73 -32.76
C MET A 66 0.05 23.25 -32.91
N PHE A 67 -0.13 22.78 -34.15
CA PHE A 67 -0.36 21.35 -34.39
C PHE A 67 0.86 20.50 -34.02
N LEU A 68 2.07 20.97 -34.29
CA LEU A 68 3.31 20.27 -33.86
C LEU A 68 3.39 20.17 -32.32
N VAL A 69 3.07 21.25 -31.61
CA VAL A 69 3.05 21.25 -30.15
C VAL A 69 1.98 20.29 -29.61
N VAL A 70 0.77 20.28 -30.18
CA VAL A 70 -0.27 19.31 -29.84
C VAL A 70 0.24 17.89 -30.05
N PHE A 71 0.90 17.60 -31.16
CA PHE A 71 1.45 16.29 -31.44
C PHE A 71 2.53 15.89 -30.43
N LEU A 72 3.46 16.79 -30.09
CA LEU A 72 4.51 16.54 -29.08
C LEU A 72 3.92 16.34 -27.70
N ASN A 73 2.94 17.13 -27.30
CA ASN A 73 2.26 17.00 -26.00
C ASN A 73 1.53 15.65 -25.90
N VAL A 74 0.76 15.27 -26.91
CA VAL A 74 0.08 13.96 -27.00
C VAL A 74 1.10 12.82 -26.92
N LEU A 75 2.22 12.93 -27.64
CA LEU A 75 3.26 11.91 -27.63
C LEU A 75 3.91 11.76 -26.25
N MET A 76 4.27 12.88 -25.61
CA MET A 76 4.86 12.87 -24.27
C MET A 76 3.88 12.31 -23.22
N GLY A 77 2.65 12.81 -23.21
CA GLY A 77 1.61 12.32 -22.31
C GLY A 77 1.37 10.81 -22.48
N PHE A 78 1.33 10.34 -23.74
CA PHE A 78 1.21 8.92 -24.06
C PHE A 78 2.38 8.09 -23.51
N VAL A 79 3.64 8.51 -23.76
CA VAL A 79 4.84 7.78 -23.29
C VAL A 79 4.87 7.71 -21.78
N GLN A 80 4.55 8.81 -21.09
CA GLN A 80 4.55 8.89 -19.63
C GLN A 80 3.45 8.02 -19.04
N GLU A 81 2.20 8.11 -19.51
CA GLU A 81 1.08 7.31 -19.02
C GLU A 81 1.26 5.83 -19.32
N TYR A 82 1.73 5.48 -20.51
CA TYR A 82 2.06 4.10 -20.87
C TYR A 82 3.13 3.50 -19.96
N SER A 83 4.21 4.25 -19.71
CA SER A 83 5.30 3.80 -18.82
C SER A 83 4.84 3.62 -17.39
N ALA A 84 4.02 4.52 -16.86
CA ALA A 84 3.44 4.42 -15.53
C ALA A 84 2.52 3.20 -15.41
N LYS A 85 1.58 3.00 -16.35
CA LYS A 85 0.67 1.85 -16.37
C LYS A 85 1.42 0.52 -16.46
N LYS A 86 2.36 0.41 -17.40
CA LYS A 86 3.17 -0.81 -17.57
C LYS A 86 3.94 -1.17 -16.31
N THR A 87 4.48 -0.16 -15.62
CA THR A 87 5.17 -0.37 -14.35
C THR A 87 4.21 -0.89 -13.29
N PHE A 88 3.03 -0.29 -13.15
CA PHE A 88 2.02 -0.72 -12.18
C PHE A 88 1.54 -2.15 -12.45
N GLU A 89 1.25 -2.50 -13.70
CA GLU A 89 0.87 -3.87 -14.09
C GLU A 89 1.95 -4.90 -13.75
N SER A 90 3.22 -4.58 -13.98
CA SER A 90 4.32 -5.48 -13.64
C SER A 90 4.42 -5.74 -12.13
N LEU A 91 4.09 -4.76 -11.29
CA LEU A 91 4.08 -4.90 -9.84
C LEU A 91 2.89 -5.75 -9.35
N ARG A 92 1.75 -5.64 -10.00
CA ARG A 92 0.54 -6.41 -9.66
C ARG A 92 0.72 -7.92 -9.91
N LYS A 93 1.54 -8.32 -10.87
CA LYS A 93 1.84 -9.74 -11.19
C LYS A 93 2.68 -10.46 -10.13
N ILE A 94 3.15 -9.81 -9.08
CA ILE A 94 3.96 -10.43 -8.01
C ILE A 94 3.11 -11.32 -7.10
N VAL A 95 1.79 -11.10 -7.00
CA VAL A 95 0.87 -11.92 -6.19
C VAL A 95 0.35 -13.07 -7.05
N ILE A 96 1.06 -14.18 -7.03
CA ILE A 96 0.60 -15.42 -7.67
C ILE A 96 0.02 -16.32 -6.59
N GLN A 97 -1.23 -16.74 -6.77
CA GLN A 97 -1.85 -17.75 -5.92
C GLN A 97 -1.09 -19.08 -6.06
N GLN A 98 -0.81 -19.75 -4.95
CA GLN A 98 -0.13 -21.02 -4.93
C GLN A 98 -1.09 -22.14 -4.52
N SER A 99 -0.95 -23.30 -5.13
CA SER A 99 -1.73 -24.50 -4.83
C SER A 99 -0.80 -25.64 -4.40
N VAL A 100 -1.26 -26.43 -3.44
CA VAL A 100 -0.59 -27.66 -3.04
C VAL A 100 -1.20 -28.80 -3.83
N VAL A 101 -0.40 -29.47 -4.63
CA VAL A 101 -0.86 -30.56 -5.53
C VAL A 101 -0.11 -31.85 -5.30
N ILE A 102 -0.72 -32.95 -5.74
CA ILE A 102 -0.09 -34.26 -5.81
C ILE A 102 0.14 -34.59 -7.29
N ARG A 103 1.40 -34.76 -7.69
CA ARG A 103 1.85 -35.24 -9.01
C ARG A 103 2.84 -36.37 -8.83
N ASP A 104 2.76 -37.40 -9.63
CA ASP A 104 3.56 -38.62 -9.48
C ASP A 104 3.53 -39.22 -8.06
N GLY A 105 2.43 -39.05 -7.31
CA GLY A 105 2.30 -39.49 -5.94
C GLY A 105 3.04 -38.63 -4.90
N GLU A 106 3.72 -37.58 -5.30
CA GLU A 106 4.44 -36.65 -4.43
C GLU A 106 3.69 -35.31 -4.27
N GLN A 107 3.67 -34.81 -3.05
CA GLN A 107 3.11 -33.48 -2.75
C GLN A 107 4.12 -32.39 -3.12
N GLN A 108 3.67 -31.43 -3.93
CA GLN A 108 4.47 -30.28 -4.31
C GLN A 108 3.63 -28.99 -4.30
N LYS A 109 4.29 -27.86 -4.14
CA LYS A 109 3.67 -26.53 -4.19
C LYS A 109 3.99 -25.90 -5.52
N LEU A 110 2.97 -25.45 -6.25
CA LEU A 110 3.12 -24.78 -7.55
C LEU A 110 2.19 -23.56 -7.65
N ASN A 111 2.46 -22.72 -8.62
CA ASN A 111 1.58 -21.60 -8.91
C ASN A 111 0.25 -22.10 -9.48
N SER A 112 -0.86 -21.51 -9.03
CA SER A 112 -2.19 -21.97 -9.46
C SER A 112 -2.44 -21.82 -10.96
N ASP A 113 -1.71 -20.93 -11.65
CA ASP A 113 -1.73 -20.78 -13.11
C ASP A 113 -1.11 -21.96 -13.87
N GLU A 114 -0.32 -22.80 -13.18
CA GLU A 114 0.30 -24.00 -13.72
C GLU A 114 -0.55 -25.28 -13.59
N LEU A 115 -1.74 -25.16 -12.99
CA LEU A 115 -2.68 -26.27 -12.85
C LEU A 115 -3.17 -26.77 -14.21
N LEU A 116 -3.36 -28.08 -14.29
CA LEU A 116 -3.84 -28.77 -15.48
C LEU A 116 -5.01 -29.71 -15.13
N PRO A 117 -5.89 -29.99 -16.08
CA PRO A 117 -6.94 -30.98 -15.86
C PRO A 117 -6.33 -32.34 -15.50
N GLY A 118 -6.79 -32.94 -14.39
CA GLY A 118 -6.25 -34.16 -13.81
C GLY A 118 -5.35 -33.98 -12.59
N ASP A 119 -4.90 -32.73 -12.29
CA ASP A 119 -4.18 -32.45 -11.05
C ASP A 119 -5.02 -32.75 -9.82
N ILE A 120 -4.39 -33.25 -8.76
CA ILE A 120 -5.01 -33.46 -7.46
C ILE A 120 -4.57 -32.33 -6.54
N VAL A 121 -5.52 -31.48 -6.13
CA VAL A 121 -5.28 -30.31 -5.28
C VAL A 121 -5.73 -30.61 -3.86
N LEU A 122 -4.91 -30.23 -2.89
CA LEU A 122 -5.25 -30.27 -1.46
C LEU A 122 -5.82 -28.91 -1.05
N LEU A 123 -7.01 -28.91 -0.48
CA LEU A 123 -7.73 -27.72 -0.03
C LEU A 123 -7.84 -27.72 1.50
N ASN A 124 -7.55 -26.59 2.11
CA ASN A 124 -7.70 -26.32 3.54
C ASN A 124 -8.60 -25.12 3.78
N SER A 125 -9.08 -24.97 5.00
CA SER A 125 -9.81 -23.77 5.41
C SER A 125 -9.01 -22.50 5.09
N GLY A 126 -9.67 -21.54 4.43
CA GLY A 126 -9.08 -20.28 3.98
C GLY A 126 -8.49 -20.33 2.57
N ASP A 127 -8.38 -21.49 1.95
CA ASP A 127 -7.94 -21.59 0.56
C ASP A 127 -9.06 -21.17 -0.40
N ARG A 128 -8.65 -20.59 -1.51
CA ARG A 128 -9.52 -20.36 -2.64
C ARG A 128 -9.41 -21.54 -3.59
N VAL A 129 -10.54 -22.06 -4.05
CA VAL A 129 -10.57 -23.13 -5.04
C VAL A 129 -9.93 -22.64 -6.34
N PRO A 130 -8.81 -23.24 -6.79
CA PRO A 130 -7.99 -22.65 -7.84
C PRO A 130 -8.46 -22.94 -9.27
N ALA A 131 -9.36 -23.93 -9.44
CA ALA A 131 -9.89 -24.38 -10.72
C ALA A 131 -11.26 -25.08 -10.50
N ASP A 132 -12.01 -25.34 -11.55
CA ASP A 132 -13.20 -26.19 -11.41
C ASP A 132 -12.82 -27.67 -11.33
N GLY A 133 -13.47 -28.42 -10.46
CA GLY A 133 -13.20 -29.83 -10.30
C GLY A 133 -14.18 -30.54 -9.38
N VAL A 134 -13.83 -31.75 -9.01
CA VAL A 134 -14.67 -32.64 -8.21
C VAL A 134 -13.95 -33.01 -6.92
N LEU A 135 -14.65 -32.96 -5.81
CA LEU A 135 -14.19 -33.40 -4.51
C LEU A 135 -14.07 -34.95 -4.48
N LEU A 136 -12.87 -35.44 -4.25
CA LEU A 136 -12.59 -36.88 -4.12
C LEU A 136 -12.70 -37.36 -2.67
N GLU A 137 -12.18 -36.60 -1.73
CA GLU A 137 -12.27 -36.80 -0.30
C GLU A 137 -12.47 -35.46 0.41
N GLY A 138 -13.27 -35.43 1.47
CA GLY A 138 -13.52 -34.22 2.27
C GLY A 138 -13.89 -34.55 3.70
N VAL A 139 -13.44 -33.70 4.62
CA VAL A 139 -13.79 -33.75 6.04
C VAL A 139 -14.35 -32.39 6.43
N ASN A 140 -15.66 -32.34 6.71
CA ASN A 140 -16.39 -31.13 7.10
C ASN A 140 -16.09 -29.93 6.20
N LEU A 141 -16.06 -30.16 4.88
CA LEU A 141 -15.72 -29.14 3.89
C LEU A 141 -16.93 -28.25 3.59
N TYR A 142 -16.88 -27.02 4.08
CA TYR A 142 -17.85 -25.99 3.77
C TYR A 142 -17.23 -24.92 2.85
N VAL A 143 -17.91 -24.63 1.75
CA VAL A 143 -17.42 -23.69 0.72
C VAL A 143 -18.47 -22.61 0.51
N THR A 144 -18.07 -21.34 0.40
CA THR A 144 -18.95 -20.28 -0.03
C THR A 144 -18.89 -20.11 -1.54
N GLU A 145 -20.06 -20.14 -2.16
CA GLU A 145 -20.24 -19.98 -3.62
C GLU A 145 -20.80 -18.61 -4.00
N ALA A 146 -20.75 -17.65 -3.07
CA ALA A 146 -21.26 -16.29 -3.24
C ALA A 146 -20.75 -15.58 -4.50
N ILE A 147 -19.54 -15.90 -4.96
CA ILE A 147 -18.98 -15.33 -6.19
C ILE A 147 -19.72 -15.77 -7.47
N LEU A 148 -20.39 -16.91 -7.41
CA LEU A 148 -21.14 -17.47 -8.57
C LEU A 148 -22.64 -17.25 -8.42
N THR A 149 -23.17 -17.46 -7.22
CA THR A 149 -24.62 -17.47 -6.97
C THR A 149 -25.14 -16.15 -6.41
N GLY A 150 -24.26 -15.31 -5.85
CA GLY A 150 -24.63 -14.13 -5.08
C GLY A 150 -25.11 -14.43 -3.65
N GLU A 151 -25.30 -15.71 -3.30
CA GLU A 151 -25.76 -16.14 -1.98
C GLU A 151 -24.57 -16.49 -1.06
N GLY A 152 -24.54 -15.92 0.14
CA GLY A 152 -23.42 -16.06 1.08
C GLY A 152 -23.50 -17.29 2.00
N GLU A 153 -24.54 -18.13 1.89
CA GLU A 153 -24.66 -19.31 2.74
C GLU A 153 -23.61 -20.39 2.39
N PRO A 154 -22.93 -20.95 3.39
CA PRO A 154 -21.93 -21.98 3.17
C PRO A 154 -22.57 -23.30 2.68
N VAL A 155 -22.04 -23.86 1.60
CA VAL A 155 -22.47 -25.15 1.05
C VAL A 155 -21.58 -26.26 1.59
N ASN A 156 -22.17 -27.29 2.19
CA ASN A 156 -21.42 -28.46 2.64
C ASN A 156 -21.11 -29.37 1.45
N LYS A 157 -19.84 -29.57 1.14
CA LYS A 157 -19.36 -30.38 0.02
C LYS A 157 -19.02 -31.79 0.47
N LYS A 158 -19.54 -32.77 -0.25
CA LYS A 158 -19.30 -34.17 0.00
C LYS A 158 -18.87 -34.87 -1.30
N PRO A 159 -18.08 -35.97 -1.22
CA PRO A 159 -17.67 -36.74 -2.41
C PRO A 159 -18.80 -37.61 -2.95
N ASP A 160 -19.97 -37.02 -3.16
CA ASP A 160 -21.16 -37.62 -3.78
C ASP A 160 -21.48 -36.90 -5.11
N LYS A 161 -22.36 -37.45 -5.94
CA LYS A 161 -22.65 -36.90 -7.27
C LYS A 161 -23.30 -35.51 -7.26
N ASP A 162 -24.00 -35.16 -6.20
CA ASP A 162 -24.82 -33.94 -6.17
C ASP A 162 -24.08 -32.73 -5.59
N THR A 163 -23.17 -32.93 -4.63
CA THR A 163 -22.48 -31.86 -3.90
C THR A 163 -20.94 -31.87 -4.04
N SER A 164 -20.40 -32.73 -4.91
CA SER A 164 -18.97 -32.88 -5.09
C SER A 164 -18.32 -31.79 -5.95
N ALA A 165 -19.08 -31.03 -6.72
CA ALA A 165 -18.55 -29.99 -7.60
C ALA A 165 -17.95 -28.84 -6.81
N LEU A 166 -16.73 -28.46 -7.17
CA LEU A 166 -15.99 -27.31 -6.64
C LEU A 166 -15.68 -26.36 -7.79
N PHE A 167 -15.90 -25.09 -7.57
CA PHE A 167 -15.80 -24.08 -8.62
C PHE A 167 -14.65 -23.10 -8.34
N MET A 168 -13.92 -22.72 -9.40
CA MET A 168 -12.86 -21.74 -9.33
C MET A 168 -13.35 -20.43 -8.69
N GLY A 169 -12.52 -19.90 -7.80
CA GLY A 169 -12.82 -18.63 -7.15
C GLY A 169 -13.69 -18.72 -5.90
N THR A 170 -14.34 -19.86 -5.65
CA THR A 170 -15.06 -20.10 -4.40
C THR A 170 -14.08 -20.29 -3.23
N THR A 171 -14.56 -20.14 -2.01
CA THR A 171 -13.71 -20.12 -0.82
C THR A 171 -14.05 -21.25 0.15
N VAL A 172 -13.04 -21.99 0.61
CA VAL A 172 -13.16 -22.97 1.69
C VAL A 172 -13.24 -22.24 3.02
N LEU A 173 -14.42 -22.24 3.65
CA LEU A 173 -14.64 -21.61 4.94
C LEU A 173 -14.15 -22.47 6.10
N SER A 174 -14.40 -23.79 6.01
CA SER A 174 -13.96 -24.74 7.04
C SER A 174 -13.73 -26.12 6.46
N GLY A 175 -12.98 -26.96 7.18
CA GLY A 175 -12.67 -28.32 6.80
C GLY A 175 -11.47 -28.44 5.86
N ARG A 176 -11.34 -29.60 5.26
CA ARG A 176 -10.28 -29.90 4.28
C ARG A 176 -10.82 -30.86 3.21
N GLY A 177 -10.25 -30.77 1.99
CA GLY A 177 -10.67 -31.61 0.88
C GLY A 177 -9.52 -31.94 -0.06
N VAL A 178 -9.70 -33.00 -0.82
CA VAL A 178 -8.86 -33.41 -1.94
C VAL A 178 -9.72 -33.32 -3.18
N MET A 179 -9.39 -32.41 -4.11
CA MET A 179 -10.12 -32.24 -5.36
C MET A 179 -9.31 -32.68 -6.56
N LYS A 180 -9.98 -33.19 -7.59
CA LYS A 180 -9.43 -33.42 -8.92
C LYS A 180 -9.85 -32.26 -9.82
N VAL A 181 -8.88 -31.64 -10.46
CA VAL A 181 -9.13 -30.56 -11.44
C VAL A 181 -9.74 -31.13 -12.71
N GLU A 182 -10.82 -30.52 -13.19
CA GLU A 182 -11.49 -30.90 -14.45
C GLU A 182 -11.42 -29.80 -15.51
N LYS A 183 -11.65 -28.54 -15.12
CA LYS A 183 -11.64 -27.39 -16.04
C LYS A 183 -10.73 -26.28 -15.47
N ILE A 184 -10.00 -25.62 -16.34
CA ILE A 184 -9.08 -24.54 -16.00
C ILE A 184 -9.36 -23.26 -16.79
N GLY A 185 -8.95 -22.11 -16.26
CA GLY A 185 -8.98 -20.82 -16.91
C GLY A 185 -10.34 -20.45 -17.47
N ILE A 186 -10.39 -20.13 -18.76
CA ILE A 186 -11.61 -19.70 -19.45
C ILE A 186 -12.73 -20.76 -19.52
N LEU A 187 -12.38 -22.03 -19.34
CA LEU A 187 -13.34 -23.14 -19.35
C LEU A 187 -14.08 -23.32 -18.02
N THR A 188 -13.66 -22.65 -16.96
CA THR A 188 -14.33 -22.66 -15.65
C THR A 188 -15.63 -21.88 -15.67
N GLU A 189 -16.49 -22.10 -14.68
CA GLU A 189 -17.76 -21.35 -14.60
C GLU A 189 -17.52 -19.84 -14.41
N ILE A 190 -16.55 -19.46 -13.57
CA ILE A 190 -16.16 -18.06 -13.42
C ILE A 190 -15.52 -17.48 -14.71
N GLY A 191 -14.80 -18.32 -15.47
CA GLY A 191 -14.21 -17.94 -16.75
C GLY A 191 -15.27 -17.58 -17.81
N LYS A 192 -16.38 -18.29 -17.83
CA LYS A 192 -17.54 -18.00 -18.69
C LYS A 192 -18.21 -16.67 -18.30
N ILE A 193 -18.35 -16.41 -16.99
CA ILE A 193 -18.92 -15.16 -16.46
C ILE A 193 -17.97 -13.99 -16.71
N GLY A 194 -16.65 -14.20 -16.57
CA GLY A 194 -15.62 -13.16 -16.73
C GLY A 194 -15.64 -12.49 -18.11
N LYS A 195 -16.04 -13.23 -19.15
CA LYS A 195 -16.24 -12.68 -20.49
C LYS A 195 -17.34 -11.62 -20.59
N SER A 196 -18.27 -11.61 -19.63
CA SER A 196 -19.39 -10.66 -19.55
C SER A 196 -19.10 -9.45 -18.62
N LEU A 197 -18.00 -9.48 -17.87
CA LEU A 197 -17.61 -8.45 -16.89
C LEU A 197 -16.43 -7.57 -17.35
N GLU A 198 -16.09 -7.59 -18.63
CA GLU A 198 -14.95 -6.85 -19.20
C GLU A 198 -15.01 -5.32 -19.00
N ASP A 199 -16.15 -4.74 -18.60
CA ASP A 199 -16.40 -3.29 -18.64
C ASP A 199 -16.22 -2.52 -17.32
N ILE A 200 -15.85 -3.12 -16.21
CA ILE A 200 -15.67 -2.38 -14.93
C ILE A 200 -14.26 -1.80 -14.88
N LYS A 201 -14.10 -0.54 -15.31
CA LYS A 201 -12.85 0.23 -15.19
C LYS A 201 -12.61 0.64 -13.73
N GLU A 202 -11.37 0.49 -13.24
CA GLU A 202 -11.00 1.10 -11.97
C GLU A 202 -11.09 2.63 -12.11
N GLY A 203 -11.87 3.27 -11.25
CA GLY A 203 -12.01 4.73 -11.25
C GLY A 203 -10.75 5.44 -10.76
N PRO A 204 -10.62 6.74 -11.01
CA PRO A 204 -9.51 7.54 -10.50
C PRO A 204 -9.50 7.56 -8.96
N THR A 205 -8.31 7.68 -8.36
CA THR A 205 -8.19 7.83 -6.90
C THR A 205 -8.86 9.12 -6.42
N PRO A 206 -9.30 9.23 -5.14
CA PRO A 206 -9.86 10.46 -4.60
C PRO A 206 -8.94 11.67 -4.81
N LEU A 207 -7.64 11.49 -4.67
CA LEU A 207 -6.64 12.52 -4.93
C LEU A 207 -6.65 12.94 -6.41
N GLN A 208 -6.59 11.98 -7.33
CA GLN A 208 -6.68 12.27 -8.76
C GLN A 208 -8.00 12.96 -9.11
N LYS A 209 -9.11 12.54 -8.49
CA LYS A 209 -10.41 13.17 -8.66
C LYS A 209 -10.42 14.60 -8.13
N LYS A 210 -9.92 14.84 -6.90
CA LYS A 210 -9.80 16.19 -6.31
C LYS A 210 -8.93 17.11 -7.17
N LEU A 211 -7.80 16.60 -7.68
CA LEU A 211 -6.92 17.37 -8.56
C LEU A 211 -7.56 17.67 -9.91
N ALA A 212 -8.27 16.69 -10.49
CA ALA A 212 -9.03 16.91 -11.73
C ALA A 212 -10.18 17.90 -11.54
N ASP A 213 -10.91 17.85 -10.43
CA ASP A 213 -11.97 18.79 -10.08
C ASP A 213 -11.39 20.20 -9.82
N PHE A 214 -10.23 20.28 -9.17
CA PHE A 214 -9.51 21.55 -9.00
C PHE A 214 -9.07 22.13 -10.36
N ALA A 215 -8.40 21.34 -11.20
CA ALA A 215 -7.97 21.76 -12.53
C ALA A 215 -9.17 22.23 -13.37
N LYS A 216 -10.31 21.50 -13.30
CA LYS A 216 -11.56 21.90 -13.97
C LYS A 216 -12.15 23.19 -13.43
N THR A 217 -12.09 23.40 -12.12
CA THR A 217 -12.57 24.64 -11.49
C THR A 217 -11.68 25.81 -11.87
N LEU A 218 -10.35 25.60 -11.81
CA LEU A 218 -9.37 26.61 -12.24
C LEU A 218 -9.58 26.99 -13.71
N SER A 219 -9.71 26.00 -14.60
CA SER A 219 -9.99 26.22 -16.03
C SER A 219 -11.26 27.04 -16.26
N LYS A 220 -12.33 26.78 -15.48
CA LYS A 220 -13.58 27.59 -15.57
C LYS A 220 -13.36 29.03 -15.12
N ILE A 221 -12.63 29.26 -14.03
CA ILE A 221 -12.30 30.58 -13.53
C ILE A 221 -11.49 31.38 -14.58
N ILE A 222 -10.47 30.72 -15.13
CA ILE A 222 -9.60 31.31 -16.15
C ILE A 222 -10.39 31.64 -17.41
N LEU A 223 -11.23 30.71 -17.86
CA LEU A 223 -12.10 30.97 -19.03
C LEU A 223 -13.04 32.16 -18.78
N ALA A 224 -13.64 32.22 -17.59
CA ALA A 224 -14.50 33.36 -17.24
C ALA A 224 -13.73 34.69 -17.22
N ILE A 225 -12.51 34.70 -16.65
CA ILE A 225 -11.61 35.89 -16.65
C ILE A 225 -11.21 36.22 -18.09
N SER A 226 -10.83 35.26 -18.91
CA SER A 226 -10.45 35.47 -20.30
C SER A 226 -11.59 36.06 -21.14
N VAL A 227 -12.81 35.55 -20.95
CA VAL A 227 -14.02 36.08 -21.61
C VAL A 227 -14.32 37.50 -21.14
N ALA A 228 -14.25 37.78 -19.83
CA ALA A 228 -14.48 39.12 -19.28
C ALA A 228 -13.46 40.16 -19.83
N ILE A 229 -12.19 39.76 -19.88
CA ILE A 229 -11.12 40.60 -20.43
C ILE A 229 -11.31 40.79 -21.93
N PHE A 230 -11.69 39.76 -22.68
CA PHE A 230 -12.00 39.84 -24.09
C PHE A 230 -13.10 40.88 -24.37
N ILE A 231 -14.20 40.84 -23.62
CA ILE A 231 -15.29 41.77 -23.73
C ILE A 231 -14.81 43.22 -23.37
N ILE A 232 -14.09 43.40 -22.28
CA ILE A 232 -13.58 44.69 -21.84
C ILE A 232 -12.62 45.29 -22.89
N GLY A 233 -11.74 44.45 -23.48
CA GLY A 233 -10.83 44.85 -24.52
C GLY A 233 -11.54 45.34 -25.78
N LEU A 234 -12.58 44.62 -26.22
CA LEU A 234 -13.40 45.01 -27.34
C LEU A 234 -14.15 46.36 -27.06
N LEU A 235 -14.69 46.52 -25.85
CA LEU A 235 -15.36 47.75 -25.44
C LEU A 235 -14.40 48.97 -25.38
N ARG A 236 -13.09 48.70 -25.19
CA ARG A 236 -12.03 49.73 -25.28
C ARG A 236 -11.57 50.01 -26.70
N GLY A 237 -12.13 49.33 -27.72
CA GLY A 237 -11.75 49.48 -29.10
C GLY A 237 -10.45 48.77 -29.50
N ILE A 238 -9.99 47.78 -28.72
CA ILE A 238 -8.84 46.97 -29.07
C ILE A 238 -9.24 46.03 -30.20
N GLU A 239 -8.35 45.81 -31.15
CA GLU A 239 -8.62 44.99 -32.34
C GLU A 239 -9.02 43.55 -31.95
N LEU A 240 -10.07 43.05 -32.62
CA LEU A 240 -10.64 41.71 -32.35
C LEU A 240 -9.58 40.62 -32.43
N VAL A 241 -8.73 40.65 -33.45
CA VAL A 241 -7.66 39.63 -33.65
C VAL A 241 -6.67 39.65 -32.50
N TYR A 242 -6.29 40.81 -32.02
CA TYR A 242 -5.40 41.00 -30.86
C TYR A 242 -6.03 40.41 -29.59
N MET A 243 -7.32 40.71 -29.35
CA MET A 243 -8.02 40.18 -28.17
C MET A 243 -8.23 38.67 -28.21
N LEU A 244 -8.46 38.11 -29.40
CA LEU A 244 -8.51 36.64 -29.59
C LEU A 244 -7.14 35.99 -29.24
N LYS A 245 -6.05 36.53 -29.80
CA LYS A 245 -4.68 36.04 -29.48
C LYS A 245 -4.41 36.10 -27.96
N PHE A 246 -4.78 37.24 -27.34
CA PHE A 246 -4.64 37.39 -25.89
C PHE A 246 -5.37 36.33 -25.07
N SER A 247 -6.67 36.17 -25.35
CA SER A 247 -7.49 35.17 -24.63
C SER A 247 -6.95 33.75 -24.76
N ILE A 248 -6.38 33.44 -25.88
CA ILE A 248 -5.75 32.18 -26.18
C ILE A 248 -4.45 31.99 -25.37
N ILE A 249 -3.56 32.99 -25.44
CA ILE A 249 -2.28 32.96 -24.71
C ILE A 249 -2.56 32.79 -23.21
N LEU A 250 -3.49 33.57 -22.66
CA LEU A 250 -3.87 33.49 -21.25
C LEU A 250 -4.43 32.13 -20.87
N SER A 251 -5.29 31.54 -21.75
CA SER A 251 -5.87 30.23 -21.51
C SER A 251 -4.83 29.12 -21.50
N VAL A 252 -3.84 29.19 -22.38
CA VAL A 252 -2.73 28.23 -22.47
C VAL A 252 -1.81 28.35 -21.26
N ALA A 253 -1.39 29.56 -20.90
CA ALA A 253 -0.49 29.82 -19.78
C ALA A 253 -1.06 29.32 -18.42
N ALA A 254 -2.37 29.28 -18.30
CA ALA A 254 -3.04 29.05 -17.03
C ALA A 254 -3.36 27.59 -16.71
N ILE A 255 -3.19 26.65 -17.63
CA ILE A 255 -3.57 25.24 -17.45
C ILE A 255 -2.36 24.38 -17.09
N PRO A 256 -2.29 23.82 -15.86
CA PRO A 256 -1.18 22.98 -15.42
C PRO A 256 -1.31 21.55 -15.99
N GLU A 257 -0.85 21.31 -17.21
CA GLU A 257 -1.05 20.05 -17.94
C GLU A 257 -0.27 18.87 -17.38
N GLY A 258 0.93 19.09 -16.91
CA GLY A 258 1.82 18.07 -16.38
C GLY A 258 1.32 17.44 -15.06
N LEU A 259 0.43 18.13 -14.35
CA LEU A 259 0.06 17.78 -12.97
C LEU A 259 -0.56 16.37 -12.81
N PRO A 260 -1.56 15.91 -13.57
CA PRO A 260 -2.14 14.57 -13.43
C PRO A 260 -1.11 13.48 -13.72
N ILE A 261 -0.23 13.72 -14.68
CA ILE A 261 0.81 12.78 -15.08
C ILE A 261 1.88 12.69 -14.00
N ALA A 262 2.36 13.82 -13.50
CA ALA A 262 3.35 13.89 -12.41
C ALA A 262 2.85 13.15 -11.16
N VAL A 263 1.59 13.36 -10.77
CA VAL A 263 0.98 12.63 -9.63
C VAL A 263 0.98 11.12 -9.86
N THR A 264 0.61 10.65 -11.05
CA THR A 264 0.59 9.22 -11.37
C THR A 264 2.00 8.62 -11.31
N VAL A 265 3.00 9.33 -11.81
CA VAL A 265 4.40 8.90 -11.73
C VAL A 265 4.89 8.85 -10.28
N ILE A 266 4.59 9.87 -9.47
CA ILE A 266 4.98 9.94 -8.05
C ILE A 266 4.37 8.76 -7.27
N LEU A 267 3.07 8.48 -7.46
CA LEU A 267 2.41 7.33 -6.85
C LEU A 267 3.08 6.01 -7.26
N THR A 268 3.44 5.87 -8.53
CA THR A 268 4.12 4.67 -9.05
C THR A 268 5.51 4.48 -8.44
N ILE A 269 6.27 5.58 -8.26
CA ILE A 269 7.56 5.56 -7.57
C ILE A 269 7.39 5.14 -6.12
N GLY A 270 6.37 5.67 -5.45
CA GLY A 270 6.05 5.34 -4.07
C GLY A 270 5.77 3.85 -3.89
N ILE A 271 4.96 3.25 -4.78
CA ILE A 271 4.72 1.80 -4.76
C ILE A 271 6.03 1.02 -4.86
N ARG A 272 6.93 1.41 -5.76
CA ARG A 272 8.24 0.76 -5.89
C ARG A 272 9.09 0.88 -4.62
N ARG A 273 9.02 2.03 -3.91
CA ARG A 273 9.72 2.22 -2.64
C ARG A 273 9.14 1.35 -1.54
N ILE A 274 7.81 1.28 -1.43
CA ILE A 274 7.11 0.40 -0.48
C ILE A 274 7.45 -1.07 -0.78
N LEU A 275 7.46 -1.48 -2.05
CA LEU A 275 7.80 -2.85 -2.44
C LEU A 275 9.26 -3.21 -2.08
N LYS A 276 10.21 -2.29 -2.23
CA LYS A 276 11.60 -2.49 -1.78
C LYS A 276 11.72 -2.73 -0.27
N GLN A 277 10.71 -2.31 0.49
CA GLN A 277 10.58 -2.53 1.93
C GLN A 277 9.64 -3.71 2.25
N ASN A 278 9.46 -4.64 1.31
CA ASN A 278 8.60 -5.83 1.42
C ASN A 278 7.10 -5.53 1.56
N GLY A 279 6.63 -4.33 1.25
CA GLY A 279 5.21 -3.98 1.21
C GLY A 279 4.69 -4.00 -0.23
N LEU A 280 3.70 -4.83 -0.53
CA LEU A 280 3.06 -4.88 -1.84
C LEU A 280 1.70 -4.21 -1.80
N VAL A 281 1.60 -3.03 -2.39
CA VAL A 281 0.36 -2.26 -2.52
C VAL A 281 -0.43 -2.75 -3.73
N LYS A 282 -1.69 -3.13 -3.52
CA LYS A 282 -2.58 -3.63 -4.59
C LYS A 282 -3.35 -2.53 -5.31
N ARG A 283 -3.61 -1.41 -4.65
CA ARG A 283 -4.38 -0.29 -5.20
C ARG A 283 -3.65 1.03 -4.99
N LEU A 284 -3.62 1.88 -6.02
CA LEU A 284 -3.03 3.23 -5.94
C LEU A 284 -3.66 4.09 -4.84
N LEU A 285 -4.97 3.93 -4.64
CA LEU A 285 -5.72 4.65 -3.61
C LEU A 285 -5.18 4.42 -2.19
N SER A 286 -4.74 3.20 -1.89
CA SER A 286 -4.29 2.80 -0.55
C SER A 286 -3.04 3.56 -0.10
N ILE A 287 -2.25 4.11 -1.02
CA ILE A 287 -1.05 4.90 -0.70
C ILE A 287 -1.42 6.22 -0.01
N GLU A 288 -2.43 6.91 -0.54
CA GLU A 288 -2.92 8.17 0.03
C GLU A 288 -3.42 7.93 1.46
N THR A 289 -4.18 6.85 1.63
CA THR A 289 -4.75 6.47 2.93
C THR A 289 -3.67 6.02 3.93
N LEU A 290 -2.61 5.32 3.46
CA LEU A 290 -1.45 4.94 4.30
C LEU A 290 -0.81 6.17 4.96
N GLY A 291 -0.59 7.25 4.20
CA GLY A 291 -0.01 8.47 4.74
C GLY A 291 -0.84 9.14 5.83
N SER A 292 -2.16 9.02 5.76
CA SER A 292 -3.12 9.59 6.73
C SER A 292 -3.55 8.61 7.82
N THR A 293 -2.98 7.40 7.88
CA THR A 293 -3.31 6.39 8.89
C THR A 293 -3.04 6.92 10.29
N SER A 294 -4.06 6.88 11.15
CA SER A 294 -4.01 7.36 12.54
C SER A 294 -4.13 6.25 13.57
N VAL A 295 -4.72 5.11 13.17
CA VAL A 295 -4.88 3.93 14.04
C VAL A 295 -4.52 2.68 13.25
N ILE A 296 -3.69 1.82 13.83
CA ILE A 296 -3.44 0.47 13.34
C ILE A 296 -4.05 -0.52 14.32
N CYS A 297 -5.09 -1.23 13.88
CA CYS A 297 -5.66 -2.37 14.57
C CYS A 297 -4.94 -3.63 14.07
N THR A 298 -4.27 -4.35 14.96
CA THR A 298 -3.47 -5.52 14.60
C THR A 298 -3.94 -6.75 15.34
N ASP A 299 -4.03 -7.88 14.64
CA ASP A 299 -4.14 -9.16 15.35
C ASP A 299 -2.81 -9.48 16.03
N LYS A 300 -2.87 -10.30 17.06
CA LYS A 300 -1.69 -10.73 17.81
C LYS A 300 -0.92 -11.81 17.06
N THR A 301 -1.62 -12.92 16.75
CA THR A 301 -1.01 -14.16 16.26
C THR A 301 -0.59 -14.04 14.80
N GLY A 302 0.62 -14.52 14.48
CA GLY A 302 1.14 -14.49 13.11
C GLY A 302 1.52 -13.09 12.60
N THR A 303 1.17 -12.02 13.35
CA THR A 303 1.41 -10.61 12.98
C THR A 303 2.43 -9.94 13.92
N LEU A 304 2.09 -9.74 15.20
CA LEU A 304 3.03 -9.25 16.21
C LEU A 304 3.94 -10.36 16.71
N THR A 305 3.45 -11.59 16.65
CA THR A 305 4.16 -12.80 17.03
C THR A 305 4.49 -13.65 15.79
N GLU A 306 5.34 -14.63 15.95
CA GLU A 306 5.77 -15.52 14.85
C GLU A 306 4.64 -16.44 14.36
N GLY A 307 3.63 -16.69 15.18
CA GLY A 307 2.54 -17.63 14.91
C GLY A 307 2.97 -19.09 15.10
N VAL A 308 4.18 -19.29 15.61
CA VAL A 308 4.76 -20.62 15.90
C VAL A 308 5.01 -20.73 17.39
N MET A 309 4.41 -21.75 18.00
CA MET A 309 4.65 -22.01 19.42
C MET A 309 6.09 -22.44 19.65
N GLN A 310 6.70 -21.95 20.74
CA GLN A 310 8.04 -22.36 21.18
C GLN A 310 8.00 -22.72 22.65
N VAL A 311 8.69 -23.82 23.02
CA VAL A 311 8.90 -24.19 24.42
C VAL A 311 9.92 -23.24 25.01
N THR A 312 9.52 -22.46 26.00
CA THR A 312 10.38 -21.47 26.66
C THR A 312 10.70 -21.81 28.10
N LEU A 313 9.96 -22.75 28.65
CA LEU A 313 10.17 -23.25 30.00
C LEU A 313 9.95 -24.76 30.06
N LEU A 314 10.87 -25.48 30.64
CA LEU A 314 10.73 -26.87 31.06
C LEU A 314 11.17 -26.98 32.51
N ASP A 315 10.21 -27.21 33.41
CA ASP A 315 10.43 -27.40 34.83
C ASP A 315 10.20 -28.89 35.16
N THR A 316 11.27 -29.61 35.45
CA THR A 316 11.25 -31.06 35.70
C THR A 316 12.36 -31.52 36.62
N ASP A 317 12.04 -32.49 37.49
CA ASP A 317 13.00 -33.20 38.36
C ASP A 317 13.58 -34.46 37.74
N ASN A 318 13.03 -34.91 36.57
CA ASN A 318 13.46 -36.14 35.89
C ASN A 318 13.52 -35.98 34.38
N GLU A 319 14.66 -35.47 33.94
CA GLU A 319 14.84 -35.15 32.50
C GLU A 319 14.66 -36.40 31.61
N GLU A 320 15.26 -37.53 31.96
CA GLU A 320 15.22 -38.75 31.11
C GLU A 320 13.77 -39.20 30.84
N LYS A 321 12.95 -39.33 31.91
CA LYS A 321 11.56 -39.72 31.75
C LYS A 321 10.70 -38.64 31.09
N THR A 322 10.99 -37.38 31.34
CA THR A 322 10.31 -36.28 30.71
C THR A 322 10.55 -36.30 29.21
N PHE A 323 11.80 -36.41 28.77
CA PHE A 323 12.12 -36.49 27.33
C PHE A 323 11.54 -37.72 26.66
N GLN A 324 11.56 -38.88 27.33
CA GLN A 324 10.93 -40.08 26.83
C GLN A 324 9.43 -39.91 26.66
N GLY A 325 8.74 -39.35 27.65
CA GLY A 325 7.32 -39.05 27.61
C GLY A 325 6.94 -38.06 26.53
N LEU A 326 7.70 -36.96 26.39
CA LEU A 326 7.49 -35.96 25.34
C LEU A 326 7.72 -36.52 23.92
N ALA A 327 8.66 -37.45 23.73
CA ALA A 327 8.86 -38.09 22.45
C ALA A 327 7.71 -39.07 22.13
N LEU A 328 7.28 -39.90 23.08
CA LEU A 328 6.25 -40.93 22.86
C LEU A 328 4.84 -40.34 22.69
N LEU A 329 4.55 -39.17 23.28
CA LEU A 329 3.27 -38.46 23.13
C LEU A 329 3.20 -37.61 21.85
N ASN A 330 4.30 -37.48 21.10
CA ASN A 330 4.39 -36.53 20.00
C ASN A 330 4.04 -37.16 18.65
N THR A 331 2.90 -36.79 18.10
CA THR A 331 2.44 -37.24 16.78
C THR A 331 2.76 -36.22 15.66
N ARG A 332 3.34 -35.07 15.99
CA ARG A 332 3.65 -33.94 15.08
C ARG A 332 2.43 -33.41 14.30
N ARG A 333 1.24 -33.48 14.90
CA ARG A 333 -0.01 -33.03 14.25
C ARG A 333 -0.48 -31.65 14.70
N THR A 334 -0.10 -31.25 15.92
CA THR A 334 -0.49 -29.94 16.50
C THR A 334 0.71 -29.00 16.63
N SER A 335 0.45 -27.70 16.69
CA SER A 335 1.51 -26.70 16.89
C SER A 335 2.28 -26.89 18.20
N LEU A 336 1.62 -27.36 19.26
CA LEU A 336 2.26 -27.74 20.51
C LEU A 336 3.21 -28.92 20.34
N GLU A 337 2.78 -29.97 19.68
CA GLU A 337 3.61 -31.15 19.43
C GLU A 337 4.82 -30.81 18.56
N ILE A 338 4.62 -30.00 17.53
CA ILE A 338 5.71 -29.52 16.66
C ILE A 338 6.72 -28.71 17.50
N SER A 339 6.26 -27.81 18.35
CA SER A 339 7.16 -27.00 19.21
C SER A 339 7.95 -27.86 20.19
N ILE A 340 7.33 -28.88 20.78
CA ILE A 340 8.01 -29.83 21.66
C ILE A 340 9.04 -30.64 20.87
N TRP A 341 8.69 -31.10 19.66
CA TRP A 341 9.62 -31.82 18.79
C TRP A 341 10.84 -30.98 18.41
N GLU A 342 10.62 -29.71 18.04
CA GLU A 342 11.70 -28.79 17.72
C GLU A 342 12.60 -28.50 18.95
N TYR A 343 12.00 -28.32 20.10
CA TYR A 343 12.74 -28.15 21.35
C TYR A 343 13.65 -29.33 21.64
N LEU A 344 13.12 -30.57 21.55
CA LEU A 344 13.90 -31.79 21.76
C LEU A 344 15.04 -31.92 20.76
N THR A 345 14.80 -31.62 19.49
CA THR A 345 15.79 -31.83 18.40
C THR A 345 16.78 -30.70 18.26
N LYS A 346 16.34 -29.42 18.31
CA LYS A 346 17.19 -28.26 18.05
C LYS A 346 17.88 -27.76 19.30
N GLU A 347 17.15 -27.60 20.40
CA GLU A 347 17.68 -27.04 21.64
C GLU A 347 18.43 -28.10 22.46
N LEU A 348 17.81 -29.25 22.68
CA LEU A 348 18.41 -30.32 23.49
C LEU A 348 19.27 -31.29 22.68
N LYS A 349 19.25 -31.18 21.34
CA LYS A 349 20.01 -32.03 20.40
C LYS A 349 19.78 -33.52 20.61
N LEU A 350 18.56 -33.87 21.03
CA LEU A 350 18.13 -35.27 21.20
C LEU A 350 17.55 -35.81 19.92
N ASP A 351 17.46 -37.12 19.79
CA ASP A 351 16.78 -37.80 18.70
C ASP A 351 15.48 -38.46 19.21
N PRO A 352 14.33 -37.79 19.20
CA PRO A 352 13.07 -38.36 19.66
C PRO A 352 12.63 -39.55 18.82
N GLN A 353 12.99 -39.60 17.51
CA GLN A 353 12.62 -40.70 16.63
C GLN A 353 13.24 -41.99 17.13
N LYS A 354 14.48 -41.99 17.59
CA LYS A 354 15.15 -43.13 18.17
C LYS A 354 14.40 -43.69 19.40
N THR A 355 13.84 -42.81 20.22
CA THR A 355 13.03 -43.24 21.38
C THR A 355 11.74 -43.91 20.94
N ILE A 356 11.08 -43.39 19.92
CA ILE A 356 9.86 -43.99 19.34
C ILE A 356 10.16 -45.35 18.71
N ASP A 357 11.23 -45.44 17.90
CA ASP A 357 11.62 -46.67 17.21
C ASP A 357 12.03 -47.82 18.18
N GLN A 358 12.49 -47.44 19.36
CA GLN A 358 12.85 -48.40 20.44
C GLN A 358 11.68 -48.76 21.36
N SER A 359 10.48 -48.23 21.10
CA SER A 359 9.31 -48.42 21.95
C SER A 359 8.14 -48.96 21.13
N GLU A 360 7.37 -49.89 21.69
CA GLU A 360 6.14 -50.40 21.12
C GLU A 360 4.95 -49.69 21.75
N ILE A 361 4.19 -48.90 20.94
CA ILE A 361 2.98 -48.22 21.42
C ILE A 361 1.85 -49.25 21.52
N ILE A 362 1.35 -49.40 22.77
CA ILE A 362 0.28 -50.34 23.10
C ILE A 362 -1.08 -49.69 23.06
N TYR A 363 -1.16 -48.42 23.44
CA TYR A 363 -2.41 -47.65 23.51
C TYR A 363 -2.13 -46.17 23.29
N GLU A 364 -3.00 -45.53 22.54
CA GLU A 364 -2.96 -44.09 22.30
C GLU A 364 -4.38 -43.51 22.47
N GLU A 365 -4.50 -42.43 23.23
CA GLU A 365 -5.69 -41.59 23.33
C GLU A 365 -5.32 -40.16 22.85
N ALA A 366 -5.84 -39.77 21.68
CA ALA A 366 -5.54 -38.48 21.08
C ALA A 366 -6.16 -37.34 21.90
N PHE A 367 -5.56 -36.13 21.80
CA PHE A 367 -6.11 -34.94 22.43
C PHE A 367 -7.51 -34.63 21.93
N SER A 368 -8.42 -34.32 22.85
CA SER A 368 -9.70 -33.73 22.56
C SER A 368 -9.94 -32.48 23.42
N SER A 369 -10.71 -31.54 22.88
CA SER A 369 -11.08 -30.31 23.62
C SER A 369 -11.94 -30.59 24.84
N GLU A 370 -12.65 -31.73 24.85
CA GLU A 370 -13.46 -32.20 25.94
C GLU A 370 -12.62 -32.76 27.08
N ASN A 371 -11.65 -33.64 26.76
CA ASN A 371 -10.79 -34.26 27.77
C ASN A 371 -9.63 -33.37 28.20
N LYS A 372 -9.14 -32.49 27.31
CA LYS A 372 -8.01 -31.56 27.54
C LYS A 372 -6.66 -32.24 27.82
N TYR A 373 -6.47 -33.49 27.40
CA TYR A 373 -5.21 -34.22 27.50
C TYR A 373 -5.06 -35.21 26.34
N SER A 374 -3.84 -35.70 26.13
CA SER A 374 -3.53 -36.91 25.35
C SER A 374 -2.76 -37.89 26.19
N MET A 375 -2.87 -39.20 25.88
CA MET A 375 -2.25 -40.27 26.63
C MET A 375 -1.63 -41.32 25.68
N THR A 376 -0.44 -41.82 26.06
CA THR A 376 0.23 -42.91 25.37
C THR A 376 0.69 -43.93 26.38
N VAL A 377 0.42 -45.22 26.10
CA VAL A 377 1.01 -46.37 26.82
C VAL A 377 1.98 -47.08 25.91
N ALA A 378 3.22 -47.18 26.32
CA ALA A 378 4.27 -47.79 25.50
C ALA A 378 5.06 -48.83 26.31
N ASN A 379 5.63 -49.81 25.58
CA ASN A 379 6.57 -50.78 26.09
C ASN A 379 7.99 -50.39 25.66
N SER A 380 8.78 -49.84 26.56
CA SER A 380 10.15 -49.42 26.29
C SER A 380 11.12 -50.17 27.17
N LYS A 381 12.19 -50.74 26.60
CA LYS A 381 13.20 -51.52 27.30
C LYS A 381 12.64 -52.63 28.23
N LYS A 382 11.56 -53.33 27.84
CA LYS A 382 10.81 -54.35 28.59
C LYS A 382 10.00 -53.82 29.79
N HIS A 383 9.82 -52.52 29.93
CA HIS A 383 8.93 -51.95 30.94
C HIS A 383 7.76 -51.24 30.24
N LYS A 384 6.55 -51.50 30.72
CA LYS A 384 5.35 -50.81 30.24
C LYS A 384 5.15 -49.51 31.03
N GLU A 385 5.01 -48.38 30.34
CA GLU A 385 4.85 -47.08 30.96
C GLU A 385 3.72 -46.33 30.28
N ALA A 386 3.03 -45.48 31.04
CA ALA A 386 1.98 -44.60 30.56
C ALA A 386 2.39 -43.15 30.80
N TYR A 387 2.18 -42.31 29.79
CA TYR A 387 2.43 -40.86 29.83
C TYR A 387 1.17 -40.12 29.45
N ILE A 388 0.88 -39.04 30.13
CA ILE A 388 -0.22 -38.11 29.81
C ILE A 388 0.33 -36.71 29.78
N ILE A 389 -0.01 -35.96 28.71
CA ILE A 389 0.24 -34.51 28.61
C ILE A 389 -1.09 -33.77 28.43
N GLY A 390 -1.30 -32.71 29.18
CA GLY A 390 -2.55 -31.98 29.10
C GLY A 390 -2.62 -30.71 29.95
N ALA A 391 -3.80 -30.17 30.06
CA ALA A 391 -4.06 -28.99 30.92
C ALA A 391 -3.69 -29.31 32.38
N PRO A 392 -2.83 -28.49 33.04
CA PRO A 392 -2.31 -28.80 34.36
C PRO A 392 -3.39 -29.09 35.38
N GLU A 393 -4.50 -28.30 35.34
CA GLU A 393 -5.65 -28.47 36.23
C GLU A 393 -6.37 -29.83 36.06
N VAL A 394 -6.27 -30.44 34.91
CA VAL A 394 -6.83 -31.76 34.61
C VAL A 394 -5.85 -32.85 35.01
N VAL A 395 -4.61 -32.81 34.51
CA VAL A 395 -3.67 -33.93 34.74
C VAL A 395 -3.22 -34.04 36.19
N ILE A 396 -3.19 -32.93 36.95
CA ILE A 396 -2.90 -32.95 38.41
C ILE A 396 -3.94 -33.77 39.20
N SER A 397 -5.17 -33.87 38.69
CA SER A 397 -6.21 -34.65 39.33
C SER A 397 -5.97 -36.17 39.23
N PHE A 398 -5.15 -36.61 38.30
CA PHE A 398 -4.76 -38.01 38.10
C PHE A 398 -3.55 -38.41 38.93
N CYS A 399 -2.87 -37.46 39.55
CA CYS A 399 -1.64 -37.68 40.31
C CYS A 399 -1.90 -38.03 41.79
N SER A 400 -1.02 -38.89 42.35
CA SER A 400 -0.94 -39.17 43.77
C SER A 400 0.00 -38.18 44.45
N LEU A 401 -0.50 -36.97 44.71
CA LEU A 401 0.24 -35.86 45.32
C LEU A 401 -0.30 -35.54 46.71
N THR A 402 0.59 -35.07 47.58
CA THR A 402 0.16 -34.47 48.85
C THR A 402 -0.54 -33.14 48.61
N PRO A 403 -1.40 -32.69 49.55
CA PRO A 403 -2.06 -31.38 49.45
C PRO A 403 -1.07 -30.21 49.27
N THR A 404 0.11 -30.31 49.86
CA THR A 404 1.16 -29.28 49.75
C THR A 404 1.77 -29.25 48.37
N GLU A 405 2.19 -30.38 47.78
CA GLU A 405 2.73 -30.52 46.45
C GLU A 405 1.69 -30.04 45.40
N LYS A 406 0.44 -30.44 45.54
CA LYS A 406 -0.65 -30.02 44.69
C LYS A 406 -0.82 -28.49 44.69
N LYS A 407 -0.71 -27.89 45.86
CA LYS A 407 -0.82 -26.42 46.01
C LYS A 407 0.35 -25.70 45.35
N GLU A 408 1.58 -26.21 45.55
CA GLU A 408 2.80 -25.62 44.98
C GLU A 408 2.78 -25.67 43.43
N ILE A 409 2.44 -26.83 42.84
CA ILE A 409 2.31 -26.97 41.40
C ILE A 409 1.21 -26.03 40.85
N THR A 410 0.08 -25.93 41.61
CA THR A 410 -1.04 -25.05 41.19
C THR A 410 -0.62 -23.59 41.21
N GLU A 411 0.10 -23.13 42.22
CA GLU A 411 0.62 -21.78 42.28
C GLU A 411 1.63 -21.47 41.17
N ASN A 412 2.51 -22.44 40.87
CA ASN A 412 3.50 -22.31 39.81
C ASN A 412 2.85 -22.17 38.44
N PHE A 413 1.98 -23.08 38.04
CA PHE A 413 1.36 -22.97 36.72
C PHE A 413 0.44 -21.75 36.60
N THR A 414 -0.17 -21.31 37.70
CA THR A 414 -1.00 -20.08 37.71
C THR A 414 -0.13 -18.85 37.44
N LYS A 415 1.00 -18.72 38.15
CA LYS A 415 1.96 -17.63 37.91
C LYS A 415 2.47 -17.61 36.48
N LEU A 416 2.80 -18.79 35.93
CA LEU A 416 3.28 -18.91 34.53
C LEU A 416 2.18 -18.55 33.54
N ALA A 417 0.94 -18.98 33.76
CA ALA A 417 -0.20 -18.62 32.93
C ALA A 417 -0.49 -17.10 33.00
N GLU A 418 -0.37 -16.48 34.17
CA GLU A 418 -0.50 -15.03 34.36
C GLU A 418 0.63 -14.26 33.63
N SER A 419 1.82 -14.85 33.50
CA SER A 419 2.90 -14.26 32.66
C SER A 419 2.69 -14.38 31.15
N GLY A 420 1.58 -15.01 30.73
CA GLY A 420 1.19 -15.16 29.32
C GLY A 420 1.71 -16.43 28.65
N LEU A 421 2.24 -17.39 29.40
CA LEU A 421 2.62 -18.70 28.89
C LEU A 421 1.38 -19.62 28.78
N ARG A 422 1.32 -20.38 27.70
CA ARG A 422 0.45 -21.57 27.66
C ARG A 422 1.17 -22.70 28.37
N VAL A 423 0.60 -23.18 29.44
CA VAL A 423 1.23 -24.18 30.30
C VAL A 423 0.57 -25.53 30.11
N VAL A 424 1.36 -26.59 29.99
CA VAL A 424 0.92 -27.99 29.97
C VAL A 424 1.69 -28.80 31.01
N GLY A 425 1.00 -29.74 31.63
CA GLY A 425 1.59 -30.67 32.60
C GLY A 425 1.85 -32.03 31.97
N LEU A 426 2.96 -32.66 32.32
CA LEU A 426 3.32 -34.03 31.95
C LEU A 426 3.35 -34.91 33.19
N ILE A 427 2.71 -36.06 33.11
CA ILE A 427 2.63 -37.04 34.18
C ILE A 427 2.96 -38.43 33.67
N HIS A 428 3.40 -39.33 34.56
CA HIS A 428 3.91 -40.65 34.24
C HIS A 428 3.42 -41.74 35.22
N LYS A 429 3.27 -42.96 34.73
CA LYS A 429 2.91 -44.13 35.55
C LYS A 429 3.59 -45.39 35.01
N ASN A 430 4.15 -46.23 35.89
CA ASN A 430 4.87 -47.45 35.50
C ASN A 430 4.40 -48.72 36.25
N LYS A 431 3.34 -48.63 37.06
CA LYS A 431 2.80 -49.78 37.82
C LYS A 431 1.27 -49.76 37.80
N GLY A 432 0.67 -50.94 37.97
CA GLY A 432 -0.78 -51.10 38.03
C GLY A 432 -1.47 -51.09 36.68
N ASP A 433 -2.75 -50.79 36.67
CA ASP A 433 -3.49 -50.58 35.40
C ASP A 433 -3.07 -49.26 34.75
N LEU A 434 -2.29 -49.35 33.67
CA LEU A 434 -1.71 -48.20 32.98
C LEU A 434 -2.74 -47.39 32.22
N LYS A 435 -3.93 -47.93 31.97
CA LYS A 435 -5.04 -47.17 31.31
C LYS A 435 -5.92 -46.42 32.31
N ALA A 436 -5.87 -46.81 33.59
CA ALA A 436 -6.63 -46.12 34.64
C ALA A 436 -6.03 -44.75 34.96
N LYS A 437 -6.85 -43.71 34.93
CA LYS A 437 -6.49 -42.30 35.13
C LYS A 437 -6.36 -41.93 36.62
N ASN A 438 -5.52 -42.68 37.33
CA ASN A 438 -5.20 -42.46 38.74
C ASN A 438 -3.79 -42.92 39.06
N ASN A 439 -3.25 -42.48 40.19
CA ASN A 439 -1.94 -42.87 40.74
C ASN A 439 -0.78 -42.58 39.75
N PHE A 440 -0.84 -41.46 39.02
CA PHE A 440 0.29 -40.95 38.25
C PHE A 440 1.23 -40.14 39.15
N SER A 441 2.49 -40.10 38.71
CA SER A 441 3.51 -39.19 39.30
C SER A 441 3.62 -37.96 38.41
N TRP A 442 3.73 -36.81 39.01
CA TRP A 442 4.02 -35.58 38.30
C TRP A 442 5.45 -35.62 37.74
N LEU A 443 5.67 -35.24 36.50
CA LEU A 443 6.99 -35.19 35.87
C LEU A 443 7.46 -33.79 35.52
N ALA A 444 6.62 -33.04 34.82
CA ALA A 444 7.08 -31.74 34.31
C ALA A 444 5.95 -30.74 34.12
N LEU A 445 6.33 -29.46 34.18
CA LEU A 445 5.54 -28.33 33.73
C LEU A 445 6.25 -27.72 32.50
N ILE A 446 5.53 -27.62 31.39
CA ILE A 446 6.05 -27.11 30.14
C ILE A 446 5.35 -25.80 29.81
N GLY A 447 6.11 -24.69 29.72
CA GLY A 447 5.62 -23.39 29.30
C GLY A 447 5.92 -23.15 27.84
N VAL A 448 4.86 -22.83 27.07
CA VAL A 448 4.95 -22.57 25.62
C VAL A 448 4.44 -21.16 25.34
N THR A 449 5.12 -20.44 24.50
CA THR A 449 4.69 -19.11 24.04
C THR A 449 4.85 -18.99 22.54
N ASP A 450 4.11 -18.06 21.98
CA ASP A 450 4.30 -17.58 20.61
C ASP A 450 5.17 -16.31 20.73
N PRO A 451 6.46 -16.36 20.31
CA PRO A 451 7.38 -15.26 20.53
C PRO A 451 7.02 -14.03 19.72
N VAL A 452 7.30 -12.86 20.28
CA VAL A 452 7.20 -11.59 19.55
C VAL A 452 8.26 -11.53 18.45
N ARG A 453 7.85 -11.14 17.25
CA ARG A 453 8.79 -10.99 16.12
C ARG A 453 9.84 -9.92 16.42
N GLU A 454 11.04 -10.14 15.88
CA GLU A 454 12.13 -9.17 15.99
C GLU A 454 11.77 -7.81 15.34
N GLY A 455 12.13 -6.71 16.00
CA GLY A 455 11.91 -5.35 15.51
C GLY A 455 10.49 -4.79 15.70
N VAL A 456 9.52 -5.58 16.18
CA VAL A 456 8.13 -5.12 16.40
C VAL A 456 8.08 -4.04 17.46
N LYS A 457 8.80 -4.19 18.58
CA LYS A 457 8.85 -3.20 19.68
C LYS A 457 9.33 -1.83 19.19
N GLU A 458 10.42 -1.81 18.44
CA GLU A 458 10.96 -0.59 17.85
C GLU A 458 9.97 0.04 16.85
N SER A 459 9.33 -0.79 16.04
CA SER A 459 8.35 -0.33 15.04
C SER A 459 7.12 0.29 15.70
N ILE A 460 6.64 -0.28 16.80
CA ILE A 460 5.53 0.29 17.59
C ILE A 460 5.94 1.63 18.20
N GLN A 461 7.15 1.75 18.73
CA GLN A 461 7.66 3.03 19.23
C GLN A 461 7.73 4.09 18.13
N ASN A 462 8.17 3.71 16.93
CA ASN A 462 8.21 4.61 15.77
C ASN A 462 6.80 5.02 15.32
N ALA A 463 5.83 4.09 15.30
CA ALA A 463 4.43 4.40 15.04
C ALA A 463 3.84 5.37 16.07
N GLN A 464 4.14 5.17 17.37
CA GLN A 464 3.70 6.07 18.44
C GLN A 464 4.31 7.47 18.31
N LYS A 465 5.60 7.58 17.97
CA LYS A 465 6.24 8.86 17.63
C LYS A 465 5.56 9.54 16.44
N ALA A 466 5.09 8.75 15.47
CA ALA A 466 4.32 9.21 14.31
C ALA A 466 2.86 9.58 14.65
N ASN A 467 2.49 9.62 15.93
CA ASN A 467 1.11 9.83 16.40
C ASN A 467 0.11 8.80 15.84
N ILE A 468 0.56 7.59 15.55
CA ILE A 468 -0.28 6.46 15.15
C ILE A 468 -0.58 5.62 16.39
N GLN A 469 -1.87 5.47 16.71
CA GLN A 469 -2.31 4.62 17.80
C GLN A 469 -2.25 3.16 17.38
N ILE A 470 -1.74 2.30 18.25
CA ILE A 470 -1.74 0.85 18.02
C ILE A 470 -2.76 0.21 18.96
N LYS A 471 -3.64 -0.61 18.38
CA LYS A 471 -4.65 -1.36 19.11
C LYS A 471 -4.52 -2.84 18.79
N ILE A 472 -4.40 -3.67 19.81
CA ILE A 472 -4.40 -5.13 19.67
C ILE A 472 -5.83 -5.61 19.67
N VAL A 473 -6.23 -6.35 18.62
CA VAL A 473 -7.60 -6.84 18.41
C VAL A 473 -7.53 -8.35 18.14
N THR A 474 -7.67 -9.17 19.18
CA THR A 474 -7.38 -10.60 19.12
C THR A 474 -8.50 -11.48 19.66
N GLY A 475 -8.62 -12.70 19.14
CA GLY A 475 -9.47 -13.76 19.72
C GLY A 475 -8.92 -14.39 21.00
N ASP A 476 -7.67 -14.08 21.36
CA ASP A 476 -6.98 -14.67 22.49
C ASP A 476 -7.50 -14.15 23.84
N PHE A 477 -7.10 -14.86 24.90
CA PHE A 477 -7.41 -14.54 26.29
C PHE A 477 -6.73 -13.24 26.74
N LEU A 478 -7.42 -12.42 27.52
CA LEU A 478 -6.95 -11.08 27.92
C LEU A 478 -5.55 -11.07 28.57
N PRO A 479 -5.21 -11.94 29.54
CA PRO A 479 -3.86 -11.97 30.13
C PRO A 479 -2.76 -12.21 29.11
N THR A 480 -2.98 -13.09 28.15
CA THR A 480 -2.02 -13.36 27.05
C THR A 480 -1.85 -12.13 26.16
N ALA A 481 -2.95 -11.46 25.82
CA ALA A 481 -2.91 -10.24 25.01
C ALA A 481 -2.19 -9.09 25.72
N LEU A 482 -2.42 -8.93 27.05
CA LEU A 482 -1.73 -7.94 27.88
C LEU A 482 -0.24 -8.23 28.01
N SER A 483 0.16 -9.50 28.15
CA SER A 483 1.57 -9.90 28.19
C SER A 483 2.29 -9.53 26.90
N VAL A 484 1.69 -9.81 25.73
CA VAL A 484 2.25 -9.43 24.44
C VAL A 484 2.28 -7.90 24.30
N ALA A 485 1.21 -7.19 24.64
CA ALA A 485 1.16 -5.73 24.61
C ALA A 485 2.32 -5.10 25.39
N THR A 486 2.59 -5.60 26.59
CA THR A 486 3.70 -5.13 27.43
C THR A 486 5.05 -5.44 26.81
N LYS A 487 5.24 -6.66 26.27
CA LYS A 487 6.51 -7.06 25.58
C LYS A 487 6.81 -6.19 24.37
N VAL A 488 5.80 -5.76 23.62
CA VAL A 488 5.97 -4.88 22.47
C VAL A 488 6.02 -3.38 22.84
N GLY A 489 5.95 -3.04 24.12
CA GLY A 489 6.10 -1.66 24.60
C GLY A 489 4.82 -0.82 24.63
N LEU A 490 3.66 -1.44 24.54
CA LEU A 490 2.38 -0.77 24.75
C LEU A 490 2.05 -0.72 26.26
N VAL A 491 1.55 0.42 26.70
CA VAL A 491 1.02 0.58 28.07
C VAL A 491 -0.41 0.03 28.11
N ALA A 492 -0.53 -1.23 28.51
CA ALA A 492 -1.80 -1.94 28.54
C ALA A 492 -2.06 -2.57 29.92
N ASP A 493 -3.25 -2.34 30.45
CA ASP A 493 -3.76 -2.91 31.68
C ASP A 493 -5.27 -3.25 31.55
N LYS A 494 -5.87 -3.75 32.61
CA LYS A 494 -7.31 -4.07 32.61
C LYS A 494 -8.21 -2.84 32.41
N LYS A 495 -7.73 -1.61 32.73
CA LYS A 495 -8.54 -0.38 32.61
C LYS A 495 -8.65 0.12 31.19
N ASN A 496 -7.61 -0.12 30.39
CA ASN A 496 -7.58 0.25 28.96
C ASN A 496 -7.75 -0.97 28.04
N SER A 497 -8.48 -1.98 28.50
CA SER A 497 -8.78 -3.21 27.77
C SER A 497 -10.27 -3.53 27.81
N LEU A 498 -10.78 -4.17 26.76
CA LEU A 498 -12.15 -4.70 26.70
C LEU A 498 -12.14 -6.15 26.22
N GLU A 499 -13.06 -6.97 26.73
CA GLU A 499 -13.31 -8.31 26.22
C GLU A 499 -14.50 -8.32 25.27
N GLY A 500 -14.61 -9.35 24.43
CA GLY A 500 -15.72 -9.51 23.50
C GLY A 500 -17.10 -9.42 24.13
N LYS A 501 -17.27 -10.00 25.34
CA LYS A 501 -18.51 -9.91 26.10
C LYS A 501 -18.91 -8.45 26.42
N ASP A 502 -17.94 -7.58 26.72
CA ASP A 502 -18.20 -6.17 27.00
C ASP A 502 -18.65 -5.42 25.74
N LEU A 503 -18.22 -5.91 24.55
CA LEU A 503 -18.57 -5.33 23.27
C LEU A 503 -19.97 -5.73 22.79
N GLU A 504 -20.56 -6.83 23.27
CA GLU A 504 -21.89 -7.27 22.87
C GLU A 504 -22.96 -6.26 23.30
N ASP A 505 -22.88 -5.75 24.53
CA ASP A 505 -23.87 -4.87 25.13
C ASP A 505 -23.70 -3.38 24.79
N ILE A 506 -22.52 -2.97 24.31
CA ILE A 506 -22.17 -1.56 24.01
C ILE A 506 -22.60 -1.21 22.58
N THR A 507 -23.29 -0.11 22.35
CA THR A 507 -23.59 0.41 21.00
C THR A 507 -22.34 1.06 20.37
N VAL A 508 -22.33 1.26 19.03
CA VAL A 508 -21.23 1.96 18.34
C VAL A 508 -21.02 3.36 18.91
N ASP A 509 -22.10 4.10 19.22
CA ASP A 509 -22.01 5.46 19.78
C ASP A 509 -21.45 5.49 21.21
N GLN A 510 -21.72 4.47 22.01
CA GLN A 510 -21.12 4.33 23.34
C GLN A 510 -19.63 3.96 23.23
N LEU A 511 -19.30 3.00 22.37
CA LEU A 511 -17.92 2.57 22.11
C LEU A 511 -17.08 3.74 21.57
N LYS A 512 -17.61 4.56 20.68
CA LYS A 512 -17.00 5.77 20.16
C LYS A 512 -16.43 6.69 21.26
N LYS A 513 -17.13 6.83 22.39
CA LYS A 513 -16.72 7.72 23.49
C LYS A 513 -15.48 7.23 24.25
N ILE A 514 -15.26 5.92 24.31
CA ILE A 514 -14.20 5.30 25.12
C ILE A 514 -13.06 4.69 24.28
N ILE A 515 -13.30 4.42 22.99
CA ILE A 515 -12.43 3.60 22.16
C ILE A 515 -11.01 4.15 22.03
N ASN A 516 -10.82 5.47 22.09
CA ASN A 516 -9.50 6.09 21.98
C ASN A 516 -8.58 5.68 23.15
N ASN A 517 -9.14 5.42 24.32
CA ASN A 517 -8.41 5.02 25.53
C ASN A 517 -8.15 3.51 25.60
N ILE A 518 -8.82 2.71 24.77
CA ILE A 518 -8.66 1.26 24.77
C ILE A 518 -7.49 0.86 23.87
N VAL A 519 -6.59 0.05 24.42
CA VAL A 519 -5.38 -0.45 23.73
C VAL A 519 -5.53 -1.91 23.30
N VAL A 520 -6.21 -2.73 24.13
CA VAL A 520 -6.36 -4.16 23.89
C VAL A 520 -7.83 -4.56 23.86
N PHE A 521 -8.21 -5.25 22.80
CA PHE A 521 -9.49 -5.94 22.65
C PHE A 521 -9.22 -7.45 22.59
N ALA A 522 -9.70 -8.20 23.58
CA ALA A 522 -9.45 -9.62 23.74
C ALA A 522 -10.74 -10.43 23.53
N ARG A 523 -10.64 -11.71 23.13
CA ARG A 523 -11.77 -12.61 22.86
C ARG A 523 -12.81 -12.02 21.90
N VAL A 524 -12.34 -11.29 20.90
CA VAL A 524 -13.21 -10.65 19.91
C VAL A 524 -13.63 -11.61 18.80
N SER A 525 -14.89 -11.52 18.41
CA SER A 525 -15.45 -12.17 17.22
C SER A 525 -15.22 -11.31 15.95
N PRO A 526 -15.41 -11.85 14.74
CA PRO A 526 -15.37 -11.06 13.50
C PRO A 526 -16.33 -9.87 13.51
N HIS A 527 -17.52 -10.03 14.09
CA HIS A 527 -18.50 -8.95 14.24
C HIS A 527 -18.00 -7.83 15.16
N HIS A 528 -17.30 -8.19 16.25
CA HIS A 528 -16.69 -7.20 17.14
C HIS A 528 -15.59 -6.40 16.43
N LYS A 529 -14.79 -7.03 15.54
CA LYS A 529 -13.78 -6.35 14.74
C LYS A 529 -14.41 -5.26 13.85
N LEU A 530 -15.56 -5.55 13.22
CA LEU A 530 -16.30 -4.56 12.44
C LEU A 530 -16.77 -3.38 13.29
N LYS A 531 -17.36 -3.67 14.46
CA LYS A 531 -17.86 -2.65 15.39
C LYS A 531 -16.75 -1.72 15.90
N ILE A 532 -15.56 -2.27 16.18
CA ILE A 532 -14.37 -1.50 16.58
C ILE A 532 -13.95 -0.54 15.45
N ILE A 533 -13.86 -1.03 14.20
CA ILE A 533 -13.50 -0.22 13.05
C ILE A 533 -14.51 0.90 12.84
N GLU A 534 -15.82 0.59 12.89
CA GLU A 534 -16.89 1.59 12.74
C GLU A 534 -16.83 2.70 13.80
N ALA A 535 -16.58 2.34 15.05
CA ALA A 535 -16.45 3.31 16.13
C ALA A 535 -15.23 4.23 15.96
N LEU A 536 -14.09 3.69 15.49
CA LEU A 536 -12.90 4.47 15.20
C LEU A 536 -13.12 5.41 14.00
N GLN A 537 -13.70 4.91 12.92
CA GLN A 537 -14.03 5.72 11.73
C GLN A 537 -15.04 6.82 12.06
N ALA A 538 -16.03 6.54 12.94
CA ALA A 538 -16.98 7.54 13.43
C ALA A 538 -16.33 8.64 14.27
N ASN A 539 -15.16 8.39 14.88
CA ASN A 539 -14.30 9.40 15.52
C ASN A 539 -13.44 10.20 14.53
N GLY A 540 -13.56 9.91 13.23
CA GLY A 540 -12.77 10.58 12.19
C GLY A 540 -11.38 9.99 12.01
N GLU A 541 -11.05 8.88 12.68
CA GLU A 541 -9.78 8.19 12.53
C GLU A 541 -9.68 7.50 11.16
N THR A 542 -8.46 7.38 10.66
CA THR A 542 -8.15 6.57 9.47
C THR A 542 -7.56 5.25 9.94
N VAL A 543 -8.30 4.18 9.74
CA VAL A 543 -8.04 2.87 10.36
C VAL A 543 -7.36 1.93 9.37
N ALA A 544 -6.17 1.44 9.73
CA ALA A 544 -5.57 0.27 9.10
C ALA A 544 -5.90 -0.97 9.95
N MET A 545 -6.45 -2.01 9.32
CA MET A 545 -6.73 -3.29 9.97
C MET A 545 -5.77 -4.34 9.45
N MET A 546 -5.06 -5.02 10.35
CA MET A 546 -4.22 -6.17 10.03
C MET A 546 -4.89 -7.48 10.43
N GLY A 547 -4.80 -8.47 9.54
CA GLY A 547 -5.32 -9.82 9.76
C GLY A 547 -4.74 -10.82 8.78
N ASP A 548 -4.91 -12.11 9.04
CA ASP A 548 -4.35 -13.20 8.23
C ASP A 548 -5.38 -14.28 7.85
N GLY A 549 -6.52 -14.30 8.54
CA GLY A 549 -7.53 -15.35 8.43
C GLY A 549 -8.78 -14.96 7.64
N VAL A 550 -9.58 -15.96 7.31
CA VAL A 550 -10.91 -15.78 6.69
C VAL A 550 -11.81 -14.90 7.56
N ASN A 551 -11.71 -15.05 8.87
CA ASN A 551 -12.50 -14.31 9.86
C ASN A 551 -12.21 -12.81 9.86
N ASP A 552 -11.06 -12.41 9.34
CA ASP A 552 -10.64 -11.00 9.27
C ASP A 552 -11.09 -10.31 7.97
N ALA A 553 -11.42 -11.06 6.93
CA ALA A 553 -11.72 -10.52 5.61
C ALA A 553 -12.83 -9.42 5.61
N PRO A 554 -13.94 -9.55 6.36
CA PRO A 554 -14.92 -8.47 6.46
C PRO A 554 -14.33 -7.19 7.10
N ALA A 555 -13.53 -7.35 8.15
CA ALA A 555 -12.90 -6.24 8.86
C ALA A 555 -11.81 -5.56 7.99
N LEU A 556 -11.00 -6.35 7.28
CA LEU A 556 -10.01 -5.87 6.32
C LEU A 556 -10.65 -5.02 5.22
N LYS A 557 -11.81 -5.46 4.69
CA LYS A 557 -12.53 -4.74 3.64
C LYS A 557 -13.26 -3.49 4.15
N LYS A 558 -13.67 -3.47 5.43
CA LYS A 558 -14.36 -2.35 6.07
C LYS A 558 -13.41 -1.23 6.48
N ALA A 559 -12.18 -1.57 6.85
CA ALA A 559 -11.15 -0.60 7.22
C ALA A 559 -10.83 0.33 6.06
N ASP A 560 -10.24 1.49 6.37
CA ASP A 560 -9.75 2.41 5.34
C ASP A 560 -8.59 1.78 4.57
N ILE A 561 -7.81 0.90 5.24
CA ILE A 561 -6.78 0.07 4.64
C ILE A 561 -6.82 -1.33 5.25
N GLY A 562 -7.02 -2.35 4.42
CA GLY A 562 -6.81 -3.74 4.79
C GLY A 562 -5.34 -4.12 4.60
N VAL A 563 -4.69 -4.61 5.65
CA VAL A 563 -3.29 -5.06 5.63
C VAL A 563 -3.22 -6.54 5.94
N VAL A 564 -2.51 -7.29 5.13
CA VAL A 564 -2.40 -8.74 5.31
C VAL A 564 -0.94 -9.20 5.26
N VAL A 565 -0.63 -10.24 6.00
CA VAL A 565 0.69 -10.88 5.93
C VAL A 565 0.81 -11.76 4.68
N GLY A 566 2.03 -12.00 4.20
CA GLY A 566 2.29 -12.80 2.99
C GLY A 566 1.84 -14.25 3.13
N THR A 567 1.82 -14.79 4.36
CA THR A 567 1.33 -16.14 4.70
C THR A 567 -0.18 -16.22 4.93
N ALA A 568 -0.90 -15.09 4.86
CA ALA A 568 -2.35 -15.04 5.05
C ALA A 568 -3.09 -15.92 4.04
N THR A 569 -4.34 -16.28 4.39
CA THR A 569 -5.23 -17.01 3.49
C THR A 569 -5.54 -16.20 2.23
N ASP A 570 -5.85 -16.86 1.13
CA ASP A 570 -6.15 -16.20 -0.14
C ASP A 570 -7.32 -15.20 -0.02
N VAL A 571 -8.31 -15.53 0.80
CA VAL A 571 -9.45 -14.64 1.09
C VAL A 571 -9.02 -13.36 1.79
N ALA A 572 -8.17 -13.48 2.80
CA ALA A 572 -7.64 -12.31 3.49
C ALA A 572 -6.77 -11.48 2.53
N LYS A 573 -5.91 -12.13 1.72
CA LYS A 573 -5.12 -11.45 0.69
C LYS A 573 -5.99 -10.72 -0.33
N GLU A 574 -7.13 -11.28 -0.72
CA GLU A 574 -8.06 -10.62 -1.65
C GLU A 574 -8.70 -9.38 -1.02
N ALA A 575 -9.10 -9.46 0.25
CA ALA A 575 -9.68 -8.35 0.99
C ALA A 575 -8.68 -7.23 1.31
N GLY A 576 -7.39 -7.55 1.41
CA GLY A 576 -6.32 -6.62 1.78
C GLY A 576 -5.91 -5.69 0.64
N ASP A 577 -5.50 -4.49 1.00
CA ASP A 577 -4.95 -3.44 0.12
C ASP A 577 -3.42 -3.44 0.10
N LEU A 578 -2.79 -3.82 1.22
CA LEU A 578 -1.35 -3.93 1.41
C LEU A 578 -1.00 -5.34 1.87
N ILE A 579 -0.04 -5.98 1.20
CA ILE A 579 0.47 -7.29 1.59
C ILE A 579 1.90 -7.12 2.12
N LEU A 580 2.16 -7.62 3.34
CA LEU A 580 3.48 -7.63 3.97
C LEU A 580 4.20 -8.92 3.59
N LEU A 581 5.09 -8.85 2.60
CA LEU A 581 5.77 -10.02 2.04
C LEU A 581 6.71 -10.71 3.05
N ASP A 582 7.19 -9.98 4.04
CA ASP A 582 8.03 -10.45 5.14
C ASP A 582 7.26 -10.82 6.41
N ASN A 583 5.94 -10.73 6.37
CA ASN A 583 5.04 -10.94 7.52
C ASN A 583 5.36 -10.06 8.73
N ASN A 584 6.01 -8.91 8.54
CA ASN A 584 6.53 -8.11 9.65
C ASN A 584 5.75 -6.79 9.81
N PHE A 585 5.37 -6.49 11.06
CA PHE A 585 4.73 -5.22 11.44
C PHE A 585 5.56 -3.98 11.07
N LYS A 586 6.89 -4.10 11.01
CA LYS A 586 7.79 -3.01 10.59
C LYS A 586 7.41 -2.44 9.21
N THR A 587 6.99 -3.30 8.31
CA THR A 587 6.68 -2.94 6.93
C THR A 587 5.45 -2.04 6.79
N ILE A 588 4.41 -2.18 7.66
CA ILE A 588 3.28 -1.24 7.64
C ILE A 588 3.67 0.16 8.10
N VAL A 589 4.51 0.26 9.15
CA VAL A 589 4.99 1.56 9.64
C VAL A 589 5.82 2.27 8.56
N ALA A 590 6.70 1.52 7.90
CA ALA A 590 7.47 2.03 6.78
C ALA A 590 6.59 2.45 5.59
N ALA A 591 5.53 1.70 5.30
CA ALA A 591 4.56 2.06 4.26
C ALA A 591 3.76 3.33 4.61
N CYS A 592 3.38 3.53 5.88
CA CYS A 592 2.75 4.77 6.33
C CYS A 592 3.69 5.98 6.16
N GLU A 593 4.97 5.82 6.49
CA GLU A 593 5.97 6.85 6.31
C GLU A 593 6.19 7.21 4.83
N GLU A 594 6.30 6.19 3.96
CA GLU A 594 6.35 6.41 2.50
C GLU A 594 5.09 7.07 1.96
N GLY A 595 3.91 6.72 2.47
CA GLY A 595 2.65 7.38 2.12
C GLY A 595 2.68 8.88 2.42
N ARG A 596 3.22 9.29 3.58
CA ARG A 596 3.43 10.70 3.96
C ARG A 596 4.42 11.39 3.03
N GLN A 597 5.53 10.73 2.68
CA GLN A 597 6.52 11.24 1.74
C GLN A 597 5.92 11.47 0.35
N ILE A 598 5.13 10.53 -0.14
CA ILE A 598 4.45 10.65 -1.43
C ILE A 598 3.50 11.84 -1.44
N PHE A 599 2.70 12.02 -0.38
CA PHE A 599 1.80 13.15 -0.25
C PHE A 599 2.56 14.48 -0.22
N SER A 600 3.66 14.56 0.54
CA SER A 600 4.55 15.72 0.56
C SER A 600 5.10 16.05 -0.83
N ASN A 601 5.60 15.04 -1.55
CA ASN A 601 6.15 15.23 -2.90
C ASN A 601 5.09 15.68 -3.90
N ILE A 602 3.86 15.16 -3.81
CA ILE A 602 2.74 15.65 -4.63
C ILE A 602 2.46 17.12 -4.34
N LYS A 603 2.41 17.52 -3.07
CA LYS A 603 2.17 18.91 -2.66
C LYS A 603 3.25 19.86 -3.20
N LYS A 604 4.53 19.45 -3.18
CA LYS A 604 5.64 20.20 -3.75
C LYS A 604 5.48 20.41 -5.26
N VAL A 605 5.19 19.35 -5.99
CA VAL A 605 5.01 19.39 -7.45
C VAL A 605 3.80 20.24 -7.81
N VAL A 606 2.68 20.09 -7.09
CA VAL A 606 1.48 20.94 -7.29
C VAL A 606 1.82 22.42 -7.09
N GLY A 607 2.51 22.75 -6.00
CA GLY A 607 2.90 24.13 -5.72
C GLY A 607 3.83 24.71 -6.79
N TYR A 608 4.81 23.94 -7.21
CA TYR A 608 5.77 24.33 -8.24
C TYR A 608 5.08 24.60 -9.58
N VAL A 609 4.31 23.63 -10.09
CA VAL A 609 3.60 23.75 -11.38
C VAL A 609 2.60 24.90 -11.38
N LEU A 610 1.84 25.08 -10.29
CA LEU A 610 0.91 26.20 -10.18
C LEU A 610 1.63 27.55 -10.17
N SER A 611 2.78 27.64 -9.50
CA SER A 611 3.55 28.89 -9.46
C SER A 611 4.03 29.29 -10.86
N ASN A 612 4.54 28.34 -11.66
CA ASN A 612 4.98 28.56 -13.03
C ASN A 612 3.82 29.13 -13.88
N SER A 613 2.69 28.43 -13.91
CA SER A 613 1.51 28.85 -14.66
C SER A 613 1.01 30.24 -14.24
N PHE A 614 1.02 30.55 -12.93
CA PHE A 614 0.55 31.86 -12.46
C PHE A 614 1.56 32.99 -12.71
N VAL A 615 2.88 32.75 -12.78
CA VAL A 615 3.89 33.72 -13.21
C VAL A 615 3.58 34.22 -14.63
N GLU A 616 3.35 33.28 -15.54
CA GLU A 616 3.02 33.62 -16.93
C GLU A 616 1.69 34.36 -17.05
N MET A 617 0.68 33.98 -16.25
CA MET A 617 -0.58 34.73 -16.19
C MET A 617 -0.36 36.16 -15.76
N VAL A 618 0.45 36.43 -14.73
CA VAL A 618 0.77 37.79 -14.25
C VAL A 618 1.48 38.60 -15.33
N LEU A 619 2.43 37.97 -16.05
CA LEU A 619 3.13 38.59 -17.18
C LEU A 619 2.17 39.04 -18.29
N ILE A 620 1.32 38.14 -18.74
CA ILE A 620 0.44 38.37 -19.88
C ILE A 620 -0.66 39.39 -19.52
N PHE A 621 -1.25 39.22 -18.32
CA PHE A 621 -2.27 40.12 -17.82
C PHE A 621 -1.70 41.54 -17.56
N GLY A 622 -0.51 41.61 -16.97
CA GLY A 622 0.18 42.88 -16.75
C GLY A 622 0.51 43.62 -18.05
N ALA A 623 0.99 42.89 -19.07
CA ALA A 623 1.24 43.49 -20.39
C ALA A 623 -0.03 44.08 -21.03
N MET A 624 -1.16 43.39 -20.91
CA MET A 624 -2.43 43.88 -21.40
C MET A 624 -2.90 45.14 -20.65
N LEU A 625 -2.80 45.14 -19.33
CA LEU A 625 -3.18 46.34 -18.51
C LEU A 625 -2.38 47.56 -18.89
N LEU A 626 -1.10 47.35 -19.22
CA LEU A 626 -0.18 48.44 -19.59
C LEU A 626 -0.22 48.77 -21.09
N SER A 627 -1.04 48.03 -21.90
CA SER A 627 -1.13 48.18 -23.36
C SER A 627 0.21 48.11 -24.08
N ILE A 628 1.07 47.16 -23.61
CA ILE A 628 2.38 46.83 -24.22
C ILE A 628 2.32 45.52 -24.98
N PRO A 629 3.25 45.24 -25.91
CA PRO A 629 3.35 43.94 -26.58
C PRO A 629 3.48 42.81 -25.56
N PHE A 630 3.01 41.57 -25.93
CA PHE A 630 3.11 40.42 -25.07
C PHE A 630 4.56 40.03 -24.80
N PRO A 631 4.93 39.81 -23.54
CA PRO A 631 6.29 39.38 -23.15
C PRO A 631 6.70 38.00 -23.65
N LEU A 632 5.71 37.12 -23.89
CA LEU A 632 5.89 35.78 -24.40
C LEU A 632 4.86 35.48 -25.52
N THR A 633 5.25 34.67 -26.49
CA THR A 633 4.36 34.12 -27.52
C THR A 633 3.75 32.79 -27.06
N VAL A 634 2.62 32.39 -27.69
CA VAL A 634 2.00 31.07 -27.43
C VAL A 634 3.02 29.94 -27.51
N VAL A 635 3.84 29.94 -28.57
CA VAL A 635 4.81 28.89 -28.83
C VAL A 635 5.92 28.88 -27.76
N GLN A 636 6.35 30.04 -27.28
CA GLN A 636 7.34 30.12 -26.20
C GLN A 636 6.79 29.59 -24.88
N ILE A 637 5.54 29.91 -24.52
CA ILE A 637 4.87 29.38 -23.33
C ILE A 637 4.76 27.85 -23.40
N LEU A 638 4.24 27.35 -24.52
CA LEU A 638 4.11 25.89 -24.73
C LEU A 638 5.46 25.19 -24.70
N TRP A 639 6.52 25.83 -25.19
CA TRP A 639 7.88 25.31 -25.12
C TRP A 639 8.40 25.24 -23.69
N ILE A 640 8.15 26.26 -22.87
CA ILE A 640 8.51 26.27 -21.46
C ILE A 640 7.78 25.15 -20.74
N HIS A 641 6.46 25.06 -20.86
CA HIS A 641 5.67 24.01 -20.19
C HIS A 641 6.07 22.59 -20.61
N LEU A 642 6.27 22.37 -21.91
CA LEU A 642 6.56 21.05 -22.43
C LEU A 642 7.96 20.55 -22.07
N VAL A 643 8.94 21.44 -22.08
CA VAL A 643 10.36 21.07 -22.10
C VAL A 643 11.07 21.50 -20.83
N CYS A 644 10.73 22.66 -20.27
CA CYS A 644 11.36 23.17 -19.07
C CYS A 644 10.69 22.64 -17.82
N ASP A 645 9.36 22.63 -17.80
CA ASP A 645 8.59 22.18 -16.63
C ASP A 645 8.43 20.65 -16.58
N GLY A 646 8.11 20.00 -17.69
CA GLY A 646 7.74 18.59 -17.71
C GLY A 646 8.74 17.63 -17.04
N PRO A 647 10.04 17.60 -17.38
CA PRO A 647 11.00 16.73 -16.70
C PRO A 647 11.28 17.14 -15.24
N PRO A 648 11.57 18.41 -14.89
CA PRO A 648 11.77 18.82 -13.51
C PRO A 648 10.58 18.56 -12.60
N ASP A 649 9.34 18.75 -13.06
CA ASP A 649 8.11 18.45 -12.32
C ASP A 649 8.07 17.01 -11.83
N ILE A 650 8.30 16.08 -12.76
CA ILE A 650 8.31 14.65 -12.48
C ILE A 650 9.48 14.30 -11.56
N LEU A 651 10.67 14.89 -11.84
CA LEU A 651 11.90 14.55 -11.12
C LEU A 651 11.96 15.15 -9.71
N LEU A 652 11.21 16.22 -9.44
CA LEU A 652 10.96 16.71 -8.08
C LEU A 652 10.19 15.65 -7.24
N GLY A 653 9.36 14.82 -7.87
CA GLY A 653 8.70 13.69 -7.22
C GLY A 653 9.63 12.59 -6.71
N PHE A 654 10.90 12.56 -7.16
CA PHE A 654 11.93 11.63 -6.68
C PHE A 654 12.64 12.11 -5.41
N GLU A 655 12.20 13.24 -4.83
CA GLU A 655 12.83 13.75 -3.60
C GLU A 655 13.00 12.64 -2.56
N PRO A 656 14.20 12.55 -1.95
CA PRO A 656 14.43 11.61 -0.88
C PRO A 656 13.58 11.94 0.35
N LYS A 657 13.55 11.01 1.28
CA LYS A 657 12.77 11.08 2.50
C LYS A 657 13.13 12.31 3.34
N GLU A 658 12.12 13.07 3.73
CA GLU A 658 12.29 14.22 4.60
C GLU A 658 12.39 13.80 6.06
N GLU A 659 13.25 14.44 6.83
CA GLU A 659 13.29 14.28 8.28
C GLU A 659 12.06 14.94 8.92
N GLY A 660 11.48 14.28 9.92
CA GLY A 660 10.35 14.80 10.69
C GLY A 660 8.98 14.59 10.06
N LEU A 661 8.85 13.84 8.96
CA LEU A 661 7.53 13.48 8.40
C LEU A 661 6.68 12.64 9.36
N LEU A 662 7.32 11.87 10.22
CA LEU A 662 6.63 11.12 11.26
C LEU A 662 6.12 12.00 12.40
N ASP A 663 6.64 13.21 12.57
CA ASP A 663 6.18 14.15 13.63
C ASP A 663 4.84 14.81 13.26
N LEU A 664 4.43 14.77 11.98
CA LEU A 664 3.15 15.28 11.52
C LEU A 664 2.00 14.43 12.06
N LYS A 665 0.96 15.10 12.55
CA LYS A 665 -0.23 14.37 13.02
C LYS A 665 -1.04 13.85 11.83
N PRO A 666 -1.48 12.57 11.84
CA PRO A 666 -2.30 12.01 10.77
C PRO A 666 -3.57 12.81 10.47
N GLN A 667 -4.17 13.38 11.50
CA GLN A 667 -5.39 14.19 11.39
C GLN A 667 -5.15 15.51 10.62
N ASP A 668 -3.98 16.09 10.76
CA ASP A 668 -3.58 17.30 10.02
C ASP A 668 -3.39 16.95 8.55
N ILE A 669 -2.72 15.83 8.25
CA ILE A 669 -2.54 15.32 6.87
C ILE A 669 -3.90 15.04 6.20
N LYS A 670 -4.86 14.48 6.94
CA LYS A 670 -6.21 14.19 6.43
C LYS A 670 -7.01 15.46 6.14
N LYS A 671 -6.88 16.49 6.98
CA LYS A 671 -7.55 17.78 6.82
C LYS A 671 -6.88 18.65 5.78
N GLU A 672 -5.55 18.60 5.70
CA GLU A 672 -4.78 19.32 4.70
C GLU A 672 -5.10 18.74 3.31
N GLY A 673 -5.72 19.53 2.47
CA GLY A 673 -5.80 19.25 1.04
C GLY A 673 -4.41 19.30 0.40
N VAL A 674 -4.28 18.80 -0.81
CA VAL A 674 -3.05 18.99 -1.61
C VAL A 674 -2.76 20.47 -1.82
N ILE A 675 -3.81 21.28 -1.90
CA ILE A 675 -3.75 22.73 -2.01
C ILE A 675 -4.37 23.30 -0.72
N ASP A 676 -3.50 23.61 0.22
CA ASP A 676 -3.86 24.31 1.45
C ASP A 676 -3.68 25.82 1.31
N ARG A 677 -4.12 26.55 2.34
CA ARG A 677 -3.99 28.02 2.38
C ARG A 677 -2.54 28.49 2.32
N TYR A 678 -1.64 27.73 2.93
CA TYR A 678 -0.22 28.04 2.92
C TYR A 678 0.40 27.89 1.53
N LEU A 679 0.12 26.78 0.84
CA LEU A 679 0.60 26.57 -0.52
C LEU A 679 0.03 27.60 -1.49
N LEU A 680 -1.27 27.94 -1.36
CA LEU A 680 -1.90 28.96 -2.18
C LEU A 680 -1.25 30.34 -1.94
N PHE A 681 -0.96 30.67 -0.68
CA PHE A 681 -0.26 31.89 -0.31
C PHE A 681 1.14 31.98 -0.94
N LEU A 682 1.90 30.87 -0.86
CA LEU A 682 3.20 30.75 -1.54
C LEU A 682 3.08 30.98 -3.05
N VAL A 683 2.18 30.26 -3.71
CA VAL A 683 1.94 30.35 -5.14
C VAL A 683 1.61 31.80 -5.55
N VAL A 684 0.68 32.45 -4.86
CA VAL A 684 0.26 33.82 -5.20
C VAL A 684 1.41 34.82 -5.05
N ILE A 685 2.13 34.78 -3.92
CA ILE A 685 3.22 35.74 -3.69
C ILE A 685 4.37 35.53 -4.67
N ILE A 686 4.76 34.30 -4.90
CA ILE A 686 5.84 33.96 -5.83
C ILE A 686 5.46 34.43 -7.23
N SER A 687 4.26 34.07 -7.68
CA SER A 687 3.80 34.42 -9.03
C SER A 687 3.70 35.92 -9.25
N LEU A 688 3.18 36.68 -8.28
CA LEU A 688 3.15 38.12 -8.35
C LEU A 688 4.55 38.72 -8.35
N SER A 689 5.45 38.24 -7.45
CA SER A 689 6.80 38.81 -7.35
C SER A 689 7.59 38.57 -8.63
N VAL A 690 7.66 37.32 -9.08
CA VAL A 690 8.45 36.94 -10.28
C VAL A 690 7.82 37.53 -11.54
N GLY A 691 6.49 37.43 -11.67
CA GLY A 691 5.77 37.97 -12.84
C GLY A 691 5.94 39.48 -12.99
N LEU A 692 5.84 40.25 -11.88
CA LEU A 692 6.07 41.70 -11.92
C LEU A 692 7.53 42.05 -12.22
N ILE A 693 8.51 41.33 -11.67
CA ILE A 693 9.93 41.57 -11.97
C ILE A 693 10.18 41.33 -13.45
N CYS A 694 9.70 40.22 -14.03
CA CYS A 694 9.84 39.92 -15.45
C CYS A 694 9.10 40.93 -16.33
N LEU A 695 7.94 41.46 -15.90
CA LEU A 695 7.19 42.51 -16.62
C LEU A 695 7.96 43.81 -16.67
N VAL A 696 8.53 44.25 -15.53
CA VAL A 696 9.38 45.44 -15.45
C VAL A 696 10.63 45.26 -16.34
N LEU A 697 11.28 44.10 -16.27
CA LEU A 697 12.43 43.76 -17.12
C LEU A 697 12.06 43.85 -18.60
N PHE A 698 10.90 43.29 -18.99
CA PHE A 698 10.42 43.38 -20.37
C PHE A 698 10.27 44.81 -20.83
N MET A 699 9.62 45.66 -20.03
CA MET A 699 9.42 47.10 -20.34
C MET A 699 10.76 47.82 -20.45
N MET A 700 11.71 47.57 -19.55
CA MET A 700 13.03 48.21 -19.58
C MET A 700 13.76 47.89 -20.87
N ILE A 701 13.80 46.61 -21.27
CA ILE A 701 14.49 46.20 -22.49
C ILE A 701 13.77 46.68 -23.76
N LEU A 702 12.43 46.64 -23.75
CA LEU A 702 11.64 47.16 -24.86
C LEU A 702 11.88 48.67 -25.09
N ASN A 703 11.89 49.45 -24.01
CA ASN A 703 12.15 50.85 -24.06
C ASN A 703 13.61 51.18 -24.48
N GLN A 704 14.57 50.40 -24.07
CA GLN A 704 15.99 50.61 -24.42
C GLN A 704 16.29 50.21 -25.87
N THR A 705 15.73 49.14 -26.35
CA THR A 705 16.12 48.53 -27.62
C THR A 705 15.13 48.82 -28.79
N GLY A 706 13.87 49.12 -28.45
CA GLY A 706 12.77 49.18 -29.41
C GLY A 706 12.44 47.86 -30.10
N ASN A 707 13.13 46.76 -29.71
CA ASN A 707 13.02 45.44 -30.35
C ASN A 707 12.22 44.48 -29.51
N THR A 708 10.97 44.25 -29.90
CA THR A 708 10.04 43.34 -29.18
C THR A 708 10.55 41.89 -29.14
N THR A 709 11.09 41.38 -30.26
CA THR A 709 11.58 39.99 -30.36
C THR A 709 12.76 39.75 -29.43
N LEU A 710 13.67 40.74 -29.33
CA LEU A 710 14.83 40.65 -28.42
C LEU A 710 14.39 40.68 -26.94
N ALA A 711 13.43 41.56 -26.61
CA ALA A 711 12.84 41.63 -25.27
C ALA A 711 12.11 40.32 -24.90
N GLN A 712 11.33 39.77 -25.82
CA GLN A 712 10.68 38.44 -25.67
C GLN A 712 11.69 37.34 -25.47
N SER A 713 12.79 37.32 -26.21
CA SER A 713 13.84 36.32 -26.11
C SER A 713 14.53 36.34 -24.73
N LEU A 714 14.74 37.56 -24.16
CA LEU A 714 15.27 37.66 -22.80
C LEU A 714 14.25 37.15 -21.75
N ILE A 715 12.98 37.52 -21.89
CA ILE A 715 11.94 37.01 -20.96
C ILE A 715 11.80 35.51 -21.05
N PHE A 716 11.83 34.93 -22.27
CA PHE A 716 11.84 33.49 -22.48
C PHE A 716 13.02 32.80 -21.75
N ALA A 717 14.23 33.34 -21.88
CA ALA A 717 15.41 32.87 -21.18
C ALA A 717 15.25 33.02 -19.64
N THR A 718 14.72 34.15 -19.20
CA THR A 718 14.58 34.49 -17.78
C THR A 718 13.56 33.60 -17.10
N VAL A 719 12.34 33.48 -17.66
CA VAL A 719 11.28 32.63 -17.11
C VAL A 719 11.75 31.18 -17.05
N GLY A 720 12.29 30.60 -18.15
CA GLY A 720 12.79 29.24 -18.13
C GLY A 720 13.95 29.03 -17.14
N THR A 721 14.85 30.02 -16.96
CA THR A 721 15.93 29.95 -15.95
C THR A 721 15.37 30.00 -14.54
N VAL A 722 14.37 30.85 -14.29
CA VAL A 722 13.67 30.91 -12.99
C VAL A 722 13.04 29.56 -12.70
N ASP A 723 12.26 29.01 -13.63
CA ASP A 723 11.55 27.74 -13.44
C ASP A 723 12.52 26.60 -13.13
N LEU A 724 13.64 26.50 -13.86
CA LEU A 724 14.65 25.47 -13.61
C LEU A 724 15.38 25.60 -12.27
N LEU A 725 15.58 26.81 -11.76
CA LEU A 725 16.40 27.01 -10.55
C LEU A 725 15.57 27.11 -9.28
N TYR A 726 14.42 27.78 -9.31
CA TYR A 726 13.65 27.91 -8.08
C TYR A 726 12.94 26.61 -7.67
N VAL A 727 12.93 25.57 -8.53
CA VAL A 727 12.53 24.21 -8.14
C VAL A 727 13.24 23.73 -6.87
N PHE A 728 14.49 24.17 -6.63
CA PHE A 728 15.20 23.87 -5.40
C PHE A 728 14.49 24.39 -4.15
N SER A 729 13.79 25.51 -4.22
CA SER A 729 13.00 26.01 -3.11
C SER A 729 11.77 25.14 -2.82
N TYR A 730 11.27 24.40 -3.79
CA TYR A 730 10.16 23.45 -3.62
C TYR A 730 10.59 22.07 -3.10
N LYS A 731 11.89 21.77 -3.02
CA LYS A 731 12.36 20.50 -2.41
C LYS A 731 11.93 20.37 -0.94
N ASN A 732 11.76 21.47 -0.23
CA ASN A 732 11.17 21.51 1.10
C ASN A 732 10.30 22.75 1.25
N LEU A 733 9.01 22.57 1.55
CA LEU A 733 8.05 23.68 1.65
C LEU A 733 8.17 24.47 2.97
N HIS A 734 8.75 23.87 4.02
CA HIS A 734 8.74 24.44 5.38
C HIS A 734 10.11 24.83 5.93
N LYS A 735 11.18 24.26 5.38
CA LYS A 735 12.56 24.53 5.84
C LYS A 735 13.36 25.19 4.73
N THR A 736 14.11 26.21 5.10
CA THR A 736 15.14 26.81 4.26
C THR A 736 16.44 26.05 4.48
N ASP A 737 17.02 25.49 3.43
CA ASP A 737 18.30 24.80 3.47
C ASP A 737 19.13 25.16 2.24
N PHE A 738 20.34 25.67 2.45
CA PHE A 738 21.30 26.02 1.40
C PHE A 738 22.55 25.14 1.45
N SER A 739 22.50 23.99 2.12
CA SER A 739 23.62 23.05 2.18
C SER A 739 23.88 22.40 0.82
N LEU A 740 25.13 22.09 0.50
CA LEU A 740 25.50 21.39 -0.73
C LEU A 740 24.79 20.03 -0.88
N PRO A 741 24.66 19.20 0.17
CA PRO A 741 23.88 17.97 0.10
C PRO A 741 22.41 18.21 -0.30
N TYR A 742 21.81 19.30 0.16
CA TYR A 742 20.43 19.64 -0.20
C TYR A 742 20.26 19.81 -1.71
N PHE A 743 21.20 20.47 -2.39
CA PHE A 743 21.14 20.65 -3.84
C PHE A 743 21.46 19.36 -4.61
N THR A 744 22.26 18.46 -4.07
CA THR A 744 22.83 17.31 -4.82
C THR A 744 22.20 15.96 -4.50
N ASN A 745 21.36 15.84 -3.47
CA ASN A 745 20.78 14.57 -3.04
C ASN A 745 19.80 13.96 -4.07
N ASN A 746 19.12 14.81 -4.89
CA ASN A 746 18.26 14.35 -5.97
C ASN A 746 19.00 14.44 -7.33
N LYS A 747 19.83 13.45 -7.64
CA LYS A 747 20.57 13.38 -8.89
C LYS A 747 19.69 13.42 -10.14
N PRO A 748 18.54 12.70 -10.22
CA PRO A 748 17.62 12.83 -11.35
C PRO A 748 17.19 14.27 -11.62
N LEU A 749 16.85 15.04 -10.57
CA LEU A 749 16.45 16.45 -10.72
C LEU A 749 17.56 17.30 -11.33
N LEU A 750 18.82 17.09 -10.91
CA LEU A 750 19.96 17.80 -11.53
C LEU A 750 20.09 17.52 -13.02
N TRP A 751 19.89 16.27 -13.45
CA TRP A 751 19.85 15.92 -14.86
C TRP A 751 18.69 16.60 -15.60
N GLY A 752 17.51 16.68 -14.98
CA GLY A 752 16.35 17.39 -15.50
C GLY A 752 16.63 18.90 -15.70
N ILE A 753 17.26 19.53 -14.71
CA ILE A 753 17.65 20.93 -14.79
C ILE A 753 18.69 21.14 -15.92
N ALA A 754 19.71 20.30 -15.97
CA ALA A 754 20.73 20.39 -17.04
C ALA A 754 20.11 20.22 -18.43
N TYR A 755 19.18 19.25 -18.57
CA TYR A 755 18.40 19.06 -19.79
C TYR A 755 17.61 20.34 -20.15
N GLY A 756 16.88 20.93 -19.18
CA GLY A 756 16.12 22.16 -19.38
C GLY A 756 17.00 23.32 -19.87
N PHE A 757 18.19 23.50 -19.29
CA PHE A 757 19.15 24.53 -19.78
C PHE A 757 19.61 24.30 -21.21
N VAL A 758 19.90 23.04 -21.58
CA VAL A 758 20.24 22.70 -22.97
C VAL A 758 19.11 23.09 -23.92
N ILE A 759 17.87 22.82 -23.54
CA ILE A 759 16.70 23.08 -24.36
C ILE A 759 16.40 24.59 -24.50
N ILE A 760 16.51 25.36 -23.41
CA ILE A 760 16.37 26.83 -23.47
C ILE A 760 17.46 27.42 -24.39
N THR A 761 18.71 26.99 -24.19
CA THR A 761 19.84 27.45 -24.97
C THR A 761 19.64 27.11 -26.46
N THR A 762 19.18 25.90 -26.75
CA THR A 762 18.85 25.46 -28.11
C THR A 762 17.76 26.36 -28.72
N GLY A 763 16.73 26.72 -27.97
CA GLY A 763 15.64 27.60 -28.37
C GLY A 763 16.10 29.04 -28.71
N LEU A 764 17.23 29.48 -28.14
CA LEU A 764 17.76 30.84 -28.32
C LEU A 764 18.85 30.94 -29.39
N TYR A 765 19.62 29.91 -29.62
CA TYR A 765 20.80 30.00 -30.44
C TYR A 765 20.79 29.11 -31.70
N LEU A 766 19.89 28.10 -31.77
CA LEU A 766 19.77 27.27 -32.95
C LEU A 766 18.89 27.97 -34.04
N PRO A 767 19.37 28.24 -35.25
CA PRO A 767 18.65 29.02 -36.27
C PRO A 767 17.25 28.48 -36.61
N ILE A 768 17.09 27.16 -36.64
CA ILE A 768 15.79 26.52 -36.91
C ILE A 768 14.83 26.82 -35.74
N MET A 769 15.31 26.74 -34.48
CA MET A 769 14.49 26.99 -33.30
C MET A 769 14.15 28.48 -33.19
N ASN A 770 15.03 29.37 -33.55
CA ASN A 770 14.76 30.83 -33.58
C ASN A 770 13.58 31.15 -34.50
N GLN A 771 13.49 30.50 -35.67
CA GLN A 771 12.33 30.66 -36.54
C GLN A 771 11.04 30.11 -35.91
N ILE A 772 11.14 28.93 -35.30
CA ILE A 772 10.00 28.25 -34.65
C ILE A 772 9.48 29.05 -33.47
N LEU A 773 10.36 29.41 -32.55
CA LEU A 773 10.01 30.06 -31.30
C LEU A 773 9.89 31.59 -31.42
N LYS A 774 10.19 32.15 -32.59
CA LYS A 774 10.27 33.58 -32.84
C LYS A 774 11.22 34.24 -31.82
N THR A 775 12.41 33.64 -31.61
CA THR A 775 13.44 34.14 -30.73
C THR A 775 14.63 34.71 -31.52
N THR A 776 15.46 35.49 -30.83
CA THR A 776 16.75 35.94 -31.32
C THR A 776 17.82 35.66 -30.29
N PRO A 777 19.07 35.35 -30.70
CA PRO A 777 20.16 35.19 -29.73
C PRO A 777 20.28 36.45 -28.82
N ILE A 778 20.35 36.18 -27.51
CA ILE A 778 20.59 37.25 -26.54
C ILE A 778 22.08 37.42 -26.27
N PRO A 779 22.58 38.62 -25.95
CA PRO A 779 23.95 38.83 -25.51
C PRO A 779 24.32 37.92 -24.33
N ASN A 780 25.53 37.40 -24.33
CA ASN A 780 25.96 36.50 -23.25
C ASN A 780 25.92 37.15 -21.87
N SER A 781 26.14 38.43 -21.77
CA SER A 781 26.01 39.20 -20.52
C SER A 781 24.57 39.22 -19.96
N TRP A 782 23.56 39.01 -20.79
CA TRP A 782 22.15 39.05 -20.37
C TRP A 782 21.73 37.75 -19.65
N TRP A 783 22.50 36.68 -19.82
CA TRP A 783 22.30 35.52 -18.95
C TRP A 783 22.51 35.83 -17.47
N ALA A 784 23.43 36.79 -17.15
CA ALA A 784 23.58 37.26 -15.79
C ALA A 784 22.30 37.90 -15.23
N ILE A 785 21.51 38.57 -16.11
CA ILE A 785 20.19 39.09 -15.72
C ILE A 785 19.23 37.93 -15.42
N ALA A 786 19.14 36.94 -16.29
CA ALA A 786 18.27 35.78 -16.09
C ALA A 786 18.61 35.03 -14.78
N PHE A 787 19.88 34.76 -14.53
CA PHE A 787 20.35 34.15 -13.29
C PHE A 787 20.12 35.03 -12.06
N GLY A 788 20.27 36.39 -12.23
CA GLY A 788 20.00 37.35 -11.17
C GLY A 788 18.52 37.36 -10.76
N VAL A 789 17.61 37.30 -11.73
CA VAL A 789 16.16 37.19 -11.48
C VAL A 789 15.82 35.86 -10.81
N ALA A 790 16.43 34.76 -11.27
CA ALA A 790 16.23 33.46 -10.64
C ALA A 790 16.73 33.41 -9.18
N ALA A 791 17.90 33.98 -8.91
CA ALA A 791 18.41 34.15 -7.55
C ALA A 791 17.47 34.98 -6.67
N LEU A 792 16.96 36.10 -7.21
CA LEU A 792 15.98 36.91 -6.50
C LEU A 792 14.67 36.18 -6.24
N ALA A 793 14.20 35.38 -7.19
CA ALA A 793 13.00 34.53 -7.01
C ALA A 793 13.21 33.53 -5.87
N ILE A 794 14.35 32.85 -5.82
CA ILE A 794 14.70 31.92 -4.73
C ILE A 794 14.70 32.67 -3.38
N VAL A 795 15.34 33.81 -3.30
CA VAL A 795 15.37 34.61 -2.06
C VAL A 795 13.96 35.04 -1.64
N CYS A 796 13.11 35.49 -2.57
CA CYS A 796 11.71 35.82 -2.28
C CYS A 796 10.96 34.60 -1.70
N VAL A 797 11.10 33.42 -2.30
CA VAL A 797 10.47 32.18 -1.79
C VAL A 797 10.93 31.87 -0.36
N GLU A 798 12.22 31.91 -0.10
CA GLU A 798 12.79 31.61 1.23
C GLU A 798 12.40 32.66 2.31
N ILE A 799 12.28 33.91 1.93
CA ILE A 799 11.74 34.94 2.82
C ILE A 799 10.28 34.65 3.16
N VAL A 800 9.45 34.32 2.17
CA VAL A 800 8.03 33.99 2.37
C VAL A 800 7.87 32.79 3.29
N LYS A 801 8.65 31.72 3.09
CA LYS A 801 8.68 30.55 4.00
C LYS A 801 9.02 30.97 5.44
N THR A 802 10.02 31.84 5.60
CA THR A 802 10.46 32.29 6.92
C THR A 802 9.38 33.12 7.62
N ILE A 803 8.68 33.99 6.87
CA ILE A 803 7.56 34.79 7.39
C ILE A 803 6.39 33.91 7.77
N ALA A 804 6.01 32.99 6.89
CA ALA A 804 4.91 32.06 7.13
C ALA A 804 5.15 31.18 8.38
N LYS A 805 6.41 30.77 8.61
CA LYS A 805 6.80 30.03 9.82
C LYS A 805 6.62 30.88 11.09
N LYS A 806 6.95 32.19 11.04
CA LYS A 806 6.79 33.12 12.18
C LYS A 806 5.32 33.44 12.46
N THR A 807 4.50 33.55 11.43
CA THR A 807 3.07 33.88 11.54
C THR A 807 2.15 32.73 11.84
N LYS A 808 2.71 31.52 12.06
CA LYS A 808 1.99 30.23 12.23
C LYS A 808 1.07 29.85 11.07
N LEU A 809 1.09 30.57 9.95
CA LEU A 809 0.37 30.20 8.72
C LEU A 809 0.78 28.82 8.17
N SER A 810 1.93 28.32 8.57
CA SER A 810 2.44 27.00 8.21
C SER A 810 1.91 25.88 9.11
N LYS A 811 1.05 26.18 10.10
CA LYS A 811 0.46 25.21 11.05
C LYS A 811 -1.06 25.10 10.91
N ASP A 812 -1.70 26.00 10.16
CA ASP A 812 -3.11 25.97 9.78
C ASP A 812 -3.27 25.44 8.35
#